data_c03fa87751a1dc37f0e6a47b58053280
#
_entry.id   c03fa87751a1dc37f0e6a47b58053280
#
_cell.length_a   1.000
_cell.length_b   1.000
_cell.length_c   1.000
_cell.angle_alpha   90.00
_cell.angle_beta   90.00
_cell.angle_gamma   90.00
#
_symmetry.space_group_name_H-M   'P 1'
#
loop_
_entity.id
_entity.type
_entity.pdbx_description
1 polymer ?
#
loop_
_entity_poly.entity_id
_entity_poly.type
_entity_poly.pdbx_seq_one_letter_code
_entity_poly.pdbx_strand_id
1 'polypeptide(L)'
;MKLGSLFGRPKTLASSKKQVPVKESKLAVEMEKKKKPGQFDIVWPKVESQQVKDYQAILTVSDLKKYLERCVQTGKAGFDWETVASEEIRTHYKKAFEDIEEACATGIIDDKEAESRSESLQKAYLKTPLDPWKGEICTVSLSAAAHESRVVPISHKVGQVFEPSMDRGEARKLVLDLLDEYLFKNEKVLKIAVNLSFETKYAAKYGKYILGKVADPLIMWVRCLQIAAPQKINNPKKPTSGWGLKPATKHIFGVTMNDFAALLKKYKVDFFDEIDASKGEGLLYSAEDADYALQHYEYWSQIAAQIPRYEDWLHKIEMPFTRVIGLMEYWGMNWDPNLATQKKQEAEIMQEQAAERIKQIAKETFNIDINTGKSGKTNEVKSLMFDYLKIPVAKYGKTGASLDQEALIDMAFMLENKLNDIDEEKYLSISLPENWESIDPDKDPTLDKLERGAIRIAKREPHPYKEQALEVIDQLKKIQKYTTLLSSHIIGREKYLNFMSGRIHAGYSPFTETGRLNSFNPNGQNVPRPDNDEFKIRNFFVPKPGKILFFIDFSGFELRLMAWKSGDEVMIELFNTGGDMHRRTASVMTGKSEAEIVKKERTDAKAGNFGISYGGTEHALQFTFKTKYMIRKTLDECAQIVNAVKTAYKRIPEYQRKIVLEAREQGYVQTIYGYMRLLPGINSANRRDRGSAERQAANTPVQGSAADIMKKVQNEIYESIGKQEGVLAHGSADMIAQIHDEIIFEIDDDPEIVVAVEKQIKQVMEQPPVPGFPVPIEAEGSVGYRWGEKMSVESWLKQREE
;
A
#
# COMPACT_ATOMS: atom_id res chain seq x y z
N MET A 1 4.77 -35.77 20.79
CA MET A 1 3.68 -35.24 21.68
C MET A 1 2.44 -34.97 20.87
N LYS A 2 1.24 -35.34 21.34
CA LYS A 2 -0.01 -35.23 20.56
C LYS A 2 -0.49 -33.78 20.51
N LEU A 3 -0.48 -33.16 19.33
CA LEU A 3 -1.05 -31.84 19.04
C LEU A 3 -2.60 -31.87 19.09
N GLY A 4 -3.18 -31.64 20.26
CA GLY A 4 -4.64 -31.76 20.47
C GLY A 4 -5.37 -30.57 21.06
N SER A 5 -4.79 -29.40 21.27
CA SER A 5 -5.43 -28.38 22.10
C SER A 5 -5.39 -26.92 21.64
N LEU A 6 -4.97 -26.60 20.41
CA LEU A 6 -4.75 -25.19 20.00
C LEU A 6 -5.87 -24.53 19.16
N PHE A 7 -6.95 -25.24 18.90
CA PHE A 7 -8.11 -24.61 18.22
C PHE A 7 -9.32 -24.61 19.12
N GLY A 8 -9.83 -23.40 19.42
CA GLY A 8 -11.00 -23.20 20.23
C GLY A 8 -12.20 -24.03 19.72
N ARG A 9 -12.92 -24.64 20.67
CA ARG A 9 -14.05 -25.54 20.42
C ARG A 9 -15.08 -24.91 19.45
N PRO A 10 -15.42 -25.56 18.36
CA PRO A 10 -16.58 -25.16 17.57
C PRO A 10 -17.85 -25.53 18.36
N LYS A 11 -18.79 -24.56 18.42
CA LYS A 11 -20.16 -24.86 18.86
C LYS A 11 -20.77 -25.90 17.92
N THR A 12 -21.19 -27.01 18.47
CA THR A 12 -21.95 -28.06 17.79
C THR A 12 -23.18 -27.51 17.12
N LEU A 13 -23.28 -27.64 15.80
CA LEU A 13 -24.51 -27.46 15.04
C LEU A 13 -24.99 -28.85 14.61
N ALA A 14 -26.13 -29.21 15.15
CA ALA A 14 -26.82 -30.48 14.87
C ALA A 14 -27.61 -30.44 13.56
N SER A 15 -27.70 -31.60 12.93
CA SER A 15 -28.74 -32.13 12.03
C SER A 15 -29.02 -31.48 10.67
N SER A 16 -28.84 -32.29 9.68
CA SER A 16 -29.51 -32.40 8.36
C SER A 16 -30.77 -31.52 8.19
N LYS A 17 -30.68 -30.44 7.42
CA LYS A 17 -31.82 -29.81 6.77
C LYS A 17 -31.74 -30.05 5.27
N LYS A 18 -32.82 -30.57 4.70
CA LYS A 18 -33.08 -30.73 3.26
C LYS A 18 -32.71 -29.43 2.53
N GLN A 19 -31.87 -29.55 1.50
CA GLN A 19 -31.55 -28.45 0.60
C GLN A 19 -32.82 -27.99 -0.13
N VAL A 20 -33.18 -26.73 0.06
CA VAL A 20 -34.22 -26.05 -0.71
C VAL A 20 -33.52 -25.41 -1.93
N PRO A 21 -34.03 -25.56 -3.15
CA PRO A 21 -33.45 -24.92 -4.34
C PRO A 21 -33.50 -23.41 -4.17
N VAL A 22 -32.34 -22.77 -4.21
CA VAL A 22 -32.22 -21.32 -4.12
C VAL A 22 -32.51 -20.73 -5.50
N LYS A 23 -33.67 -20.08 -5.70
CA LYS A 23 -34.08 -19.47 -6.97
C LYS A 23 -33.41 -18.12 -7.25
N GLU A 24 -32.91 -17.45 -6.21
CA GLU A 24 -32.19 -16.16 -6.30
C GLU A 24 -31.08 -16.13 -5.26
N SER A 25 -29.97 -15.39 -5.53
CA SER A 25 -28.91 -15.26 -4.55
C SER A 25 -29.45 -14.54 -3.30
N LYS A 26 -29.08 -15.00 -2.10
CA LYS A 26 -29.50 -14.33 -0.85
C LYS A 26 -29.14 -12.84 -0.85
N LEU A 27 -28.04 -12.49 -1.53
CA LEU A 27 -27.59 -11.12 -1.70
C LEU A 27 -28.57 -10.31 -2.58
N ALA A 28 -29.09 -10.87 -3.67
CA ALA A 28 -30.07 -10.23 -4.55
C ALA A 28 -31.38 -9.91 -3.82
N VAL A 29 -31.91 -10.86 -3.07
CA VAL A 29 -33.17 -10.70 -2.31
C VAL A 29 -33.07 -9.65 -1.19
N GLU A 30 -31.91 -9.53 -0.52
CA GLU A 30 -31.69 -8.52 0.51
C GLU A 30 -31.51 -7.11 -0.06
N MET A 31 -31.00 -6.98 -1.30
CA MET A 31 -30.65 -5.70 -1.93
C MET A 31 -31.87 -5.00 -2.56
N GLU A 32 -32.89 -5.73 -3.03
CA GLU A 32 -34.09 -5.13 -3.61
C GLU A 32 -34.93 -4.31 -2.62
N LYS A 33 -34.75 -4.52 -1.32
CA LYS A 33 -35.61 -3.94 -0.26
C LYS A 33 -35.22 -2.53 0.26
N LYS A 34 -34.10 -1.92 -0.15
CA LYS A 34 -33.67 -0.62 0.38
C LYS A 34 -32.99 0.26 -0.69
N LYS A 35 -33.77 0.99 -1.47
CA LYS A 35 -33.22 2.02 -2.40
C LYS A 35 -32.83 3.30 -1.62
N LYS A 36 -31.61 3.78 -1.85
CA LYS A 36 -31.15 5.13 -1.49
C LYS A 36 -30.84 5.92 -2.76
N PRO A 37 -31.03 7.26 -2.81
CA PRO A 37 -30.65 8.08 -3.95
C PRO A 37 -29.17 7.91 -4.30
N GLY A 38 -28.84 7.72 -5.58
CA GLY A 38 -27.48 7.54 -6.10
C GLY A 38 -26.98 6.09 -6.19
N GLN A 39 -27.81 5.09 -5.97
CA GLN A 39 -27.46 3.68 -6.20
C GLN A 39 -27.86 3.25 -7.63
N PHE A 40 -26.97 2.51 -8.28
CA PHE A 40 -27.24 1.86 -9.55
C PHE A 40 -28.36 0.82 -9.40
N ASP A 41 -29.29 0.77 -10.36
CA ASP A 41 -30.30 -0.31 -10.44
C ASP A 41 -29.62 -1.56 -11.02
N ILE A 42 -28.95 -2.33 -10.17
CA ILE A 42 -28.25 -3.54 -10.56
C ILE A 42 -29.26 -4.71 -10.62
N VAL A 43 -29.37 -5.33 -11.78
CA VAL A 43 -30.08 -6.61 -11.97
C VAL A 43 -29.09 -7.73 -11.59
N TRP A 44 -29.35 -8.38 -10.46
CA TRP A 44 -28.49 -9.46 -9.98
C TRP A 44 -28.70 -10.74 -10.80
N PRO A 45 -27.63 -11.38 -11.30
CA PRO A 45 -27.78 -12.61 -12.07
C PRO A 45 -28.42 -13.72 -11.24
N LYS A 46 -29.26 -14.54 -11.91
CA LYS A 46 -29.84 -15.74 -11.31
C LYS A 46 -28.79 -16.83 -11.26
N VAL A 47 -28.76 -17.56 -10.16
CA VAL A 47 -27.89 -18.72 -9.97
C VAL A 47 -28.74 -19.97 -10.25
N GLU A 48 -28.32 -20.79 -11.22
CA GLU A 48 -28.96 -22.06 -11.51
C GLU A 48 -28.75 -23.05 -10.37
N SER A 49 -29.79 -23.82 -10.06
CA SER A 49 -29.71 -24.90 -9.06
C SER A 49 -28.86 -26.05 -9.57
N GLN A 50 -27.98 -26.53 -8.72
CA GLN A 50 -27.02 -27.63 -8.83
C GLN A 50 -27.01 -28.40 -10.16
N GLN A 51 -25.96 -28.13 -10.96
CA GLN A 51 -25.60 -29.03 -12.07
C GLN A 51 -24.69 -30.16 -11.55
N VAL A 52 -24.65 -31.28 -12.29
CA VAL A 52 -23.72 -32.37 -11.99
C VAL A 52 -22.28 -31.91 -12.26
N LYS A 53 -21.40 -32.00 -11.26
CA LYS A 53 -19.98 -31.67 -11.38
C LYS A 53 -19.25 -32.79 -12.14
N ASP A 54 -18.49 -32.40 -13.17
CA ASP A 54 -17.55 -33.29 -13.89
C ASP A 54 -16.10 -32.94 -13.49
N TYR A 55 -15.65 -33.53 -12.39
CA TYR A 55 -14.31 -33.35 -11.86
C TYR A 55 -13.50 -34.65 -11.99
N GLN A 56 -12.35 -34.58 -12.66
CA GLN A 56 -11.49 -35.73 -12.93
C GLN A 56 -10.00 -35.38 -12.77
N ALA A 57 -9.20 -36.38 -12.38
CA ALA A 57 -7.76 -36.27 -12.40
C ALA A 57 -7.19 -36.46 -13.80
N ILE A 58 -6.17 -35.71 -14.15
CA ILE A 58 -5.33 -35.88 -15.33
C ILE A 58 -4.02 -36.51 -14.90
N LEU A 59 -3.73 -37.71 -15.41
CA LEU A 59 -2.54 -38.47 -15.05
C LEU A 59 -1.55 -38.67 -16.20
N THR A 60 -1.87 -38.23 -17.42
CA THR A 60 -1.04 -38.40 -18.61
C THR A 60 -0.87 -37.07 -19.37
N VAL A 61 0.25 -36.90 -20.06
CA VAL A 61 0.53 -35.79 -20.99
C VAL A 61 -0.55 -35.65 -22.06
N SER A 62 -0.98 -36.79 -22.61
CA SER A 62 -2.01 -36.82 -23.66
C SER A 62 -3.33 -36.21 -23.20
N ASP A 63 -3.79 -36.55 -22.00
CA ASP A 63 -5.06 -36.04 -21.46
C ASP A 63 -4.93 -34.56 -21.04
N LEU A 64 -3.76 -34.16 -20.55
CA LEU A 64 -3.47 -32.76 -20.27
C LEU A 64 -3.54 -31.91 -21.54
N LYS A 65 -2.89 -32.32 -22.62
CA LYS A 65 -2.93 -31.60 -23.89
C LYS A 65 -4.35 -31.47 -24.43
N LYS A 66 -5.13 -32.56 -24.43
CA LYS A 66 -6.54 -32.53 -24.86
C LYS A 66 -7.38 -31.54 -24.05
N TYR A 67 -7.14 -31.47 -22.72
CA TYR A 67 -7.88 -30.53 -21.89
C TYR A 67 -7.44 -29.07 -22.08
N LEU A 68 -6.14 -28.83 -22.29
CA LEU A 68 -5.62 -27.52 -22.64
C LEU A 68 -6.17 -27.02 -23.99
N GLU A 69 -6.27 -27.91 -24.99
CA GLU A 69 -6.94 -27.61 -26.28
C GLU A 69 -8.41 -27.23 -26.07
N ARG A 70 -9.12 -27.89 -25.15
CA ARG A 70 -10.47 -27.50 -24.78
C ARG A 70 -10.53 -26.10 -24.16
N CYS A 71 -9.59 -25.74 -23.27
CA CYS A 71 -9.50 -24.37 -22.73
C CYS A 71 -9.27 -23.35 -23.84
N VAL A 72 -8.42 -23.67 -24.83
CA VAL A 72 -8.20 -22.81 -26.01
C VAL A 72 -9.47 -22.68 -26.85
N GLN A 73 -10.22 -23.76 -27.06
CA GLN A 73 -11.49 -23.75 -27.82
C GLN A 73 -12.57 -22.91 -27.13
N THR A 74 -12.67 -22.99 -25.79
CA THR A 74 -13.64 -22.17 -25.03
C THR A 74 -13.19 -20.71 -24.92
N GLY A 75 -11.93 -20.42 -25.17
CA GLY A 75 -11.32 -19.08 -25.05
C GLY A 75 -11.13 -18.61 -23.61
N LYS A 76 -11.30 -19.50 -22.61
CA LYS A 76 -11.13 -19.20 -21.17
C LYS A 76 -10.64 -20.41 -20.39
N ALA A 77 -9.92 -20.16 -19.30
CA ALA A 77 -9.49 -21.18 -18.36
C ALA A 77 -9.49 -20.61 -16.93
N GLY A 78 -10.33 -21.18 -16.05
CA GLY A 78 -10.14 -21.09 -14.60
C GLY A 78 -8.94 -21.94 -14.21
N PHE A 79 -8.07 -21.46 -13.33
CA PHE A 79 -6.94 -22.25 -12.84
C PHE A 79 -6.55 -21.84 -11.42
N ASP A 80 -5.93 -22.79 -10.73
CA ASP A 80 -5.46 -22.64 -9.37
C ASP A 80 -4.29 -23.61 -9.12
N TRP A 81 -3.38 -23.26 -8.21
CA TRP A 81 -2.36 -24.22 -7.74
C TRP A 81 -2.41 -24.45 -6.24
N GLU A 82 -2.18 -25.72 -5.89
CA GLU A 82 -1.87 -26.07 -4.53
C GLU A 82 -0.35 -26.15 -4.35
N THR A 83 0.10 -25.62 -3.22
CA THR A 83 1.53 -25.50 -2.93
C THR A 83 1.91 -26.13 -1.61
N VAL A 84 3.15 -26.61 -1.52
CA VAL A 84 3.71 -27.27 -0.34
C VAL A 84 5.11 -26.76 -0.02
N ALA A 85 5.61 -27.01 1.17
CA ALA A 85 7.02 -26.74 1.49
C ALA A 85 7.95 -27.58 0.60
N SER A 86 8.98 -26.98 0.04
CA SER A 86 10.03 -27.70 -0.69
C SER A 86 10.80 -28.66 0.24
N GLU A 87 11.45 -29.68 -0.32
CA GLU A 87 12.25 -30.63 0.48
C GLU A 87 13.38 -29.95 1.24
N GLU A 88 14.02 -28.95 0.67
CA GLU A 88 15.02 -28.12 1.36
C GLU A 88 14.44 -27.44 2.60
N ILE A 89 13.25 -26.86 2.50
CA ILE A 89 12.54 -26.23 3.61
C ILE A 89 12.11 -27.25 4.65
N ARG A 90 11.61 -28.42 4.24
CA ARG A 90 11.25 -29.51 5.16
C ARG A 90 12.48 -29.95 5.99
N THR A 91 13.62 -30.11 5.33
CA THR A 91 14.89 -30.48 5.98
C THR A 91 15.37 -29.38 6.94
N HIS A 92 15.29 -28.10 6.53
CA HIS A 92 15.65 -26.96 7.37
C HIS A 92 14.81 -26.91 8.66
N TYR A 93 13.48 -27.02 8.54
CA TYR A 93 12.60 -26.97 9.70
C TYR A 93 12.72 -28.21 10.59
N LYS A 94 12.92 -29.39 10.00
CA LYS A 94 13.20 -30.62 10.77
C LYS A 94 14.40 -30.43 11.69
N LYS A 95 15.52 -29.94 11.13
CA LYS A 95 16.72 -29.63 11.93
C LYS A 95 16.45 -28.59 13.01
N ALA A 96 15.70 -27.52 12.69
CA ALA A 96 15.36 -26.48 13.68
C ALA A 96 14.51 -27.01 14.84
N PHE A 97 13.64 -28.01 14.61
CA PHE A 97 12.92 -28.69 15.69
C PHE A 97 13.86 -29.57 16.53
N GLU A 98 14.76 -30.33 15.90
CA GLU A 98 15.78 -31.14 16.57
C GLU A 98 16.68 -30.26 17.47
N ASP A 99 17.11 -29.09 16.99
CA ASP A 99 17.92 -28.12 17.76
C ASP A 99 17.19 -27.61 19.01
N ILE A 100 15.86 -27.40 18.96
CA ILE A 100 15.04 -27.01 20.12
C ILE A 100 14.94 -28.15 21.13
N GLU A 101 14.74 -29.38 20.66
CA GLU A 101 14.67 -30.58 21.53
C GLU A 101 16.02 -30.81 22.23
N GLU A 102 17.14 -30.68 21.53
CA GLU A 102 18.48 -30.80 22.11
C GLU A 102 18.75 -29.67 23.11
N ALA A 103 18.40 -28.43 22.83
CA ALA A 103 18.56 -27.31 23.77
C ALA A 103 17.74 -27.52 25.08
N CYS A 104 16.56 -28.10 24.98
CA CYS A 104 15.73 -28.45 26.12
C CYS A 104 16.36 -29.62 26.90
N ALA A 105 16.79 -30.69 26.22
CA ALA A 105 17.41 -31.86 26.83
C ALA A 105 18.74 -31.54 27.56
N THR A 106 19.48 -30.55 27.06
CA THR A 106 20.74 -30.09 27.66
C THR A 106 20.54 -28.97 28.70
N GLY A 107 19.30 -28.57 28.99
CA GLY A 107 18.99 -27.56 30.00
C GLY A 107 19.36 -26.12 29.62
N ILE A 108 19.63 -25.86 28.32
CA ILE A 108 19.90 -24.49 27.82
C ILE A 108 18.59 -23.66 27.84
N ILE A 109 17.44 -24.30 27.60
CA ILE A 109 16.10 -23.71 27.67
C ILE A 109 15.21 -24.60 28.55
N ASP A 110 14.21 -24.03 29.20
CA ASP A 110 13.23 -24.79 29.96
C ASP A 110 12.10 -25.35 29.05
N ASP A 111 11.29 -26.29 29.59
CA ASP A 111 10.19 -26.93 28.89
C ASP A 111 9.18 -25.90 28.30
N LYS A 112 8.90 -24.82 29.04
CA LYS A 112 7.96 -23.80 28.64
C LYS A 112 8.50 -22.96 27.48
N GLU A 113 9.79 -22.65 27.50
CA GLU A 113 10.46 -21.96 26.42
C GLU A 113 10.57 -22.86 25.18
N ALA A 114 10.89 -24.14 25.35
CA ALA A 114 10.91 -25.12 24.26
C ALA A 114 9.53 -25.25 23.59
N GLU A 115 8.45 -25.34 24.37
CA GLU A 115 7.08 -25.40 23.87
C GLU A 115 6.74 -24.13 23.08
N SER A 116 7.02 -22.93 23.62
CA SER A 116 6.77 -21.64 22.95
C SER A 116 7.54 -21.49 21.64
N ARG A 117 8.83 -21.91 21.62
CA ARG A 117 9.66 -21.87 20.39
C ARG A 117 9.15 -22.85 19.36
N SER A 118 8.80 -24.08 19.76
CA SER A 118 8.25 -25.11 18.87
C SER A 118 6.92 -24.68 18.26
N GLU A 119 6.00 -24.08 19.03
CA GLU A 119 4.75 -23.53 18.51
C GLU A 119 4.98 -22.41 17.48
N SER A 120 5.93 -21.52 17.77
CA SER A 120 6.27 -20.43 16.84
C SER A 120 6.87 -20.97 15.56
N LEU A 121 7.76 -21.94 15.66
CA LEU A 121 8.40 -22.62 14.52
C LEU A 121 7.37 -23.37 13.68
N GLN A 122 6.46 -24.12 14.30
CA GLN A 122 5.36 -24.81 13.60
C GLN A 122 4.46 -23.84 12.84
N LYS A 123 4.07 -22.71 13.45
CA LYS A 123 3.28 -21.67 12.77
C LYS A 123 4.01 -21.08 11.56
N ALA A 124 5.34 -20.93 11.64
CA ALA A 124 6.16 -20.46 10.53
C ALA A 124 6.26 -21.52 9.42
N TYR A 125 6.48 -22.79 9.79
CA TYR A 125 6.59 -23.90 8.87
C TYR A 125 5.32 -24.11 8.04
N LEU A 126 4.15 -24.08 8.66
CA LEU A 126 2.86 -24.24 7.98
C LEU A 126 2.52 -23.09 7.01
N LYS A 127 3.25 -21.96 7.07
CA LYS A 127 3.07 -20.84 6.13
C LYS A 127 4.07 -20.86 4.98
N THR A 128 5.04 -21.76 4.98
CA THR A 128 6.06 -21.80 3.92
C THR A 128 5.50 -22.03 2.52
N PRO A 129 4.38 -22.77 2.31
CA PRO A 129 3.76 -22.91 0.99
C PRO A 129 3.21 -21.60 0.41
N LEU A 130 3.01 -20.57 1.21
CA LEU A 130 2.54 -19.25 0.74
C LEU A 130 3.66 -18.38 0.17
N ASP A 131 4.91 -18.80 0.35
CA ASP A 131 6.12 -18.10 -0.07
C ASP A 131 6.80 -18.88 -1.21
N PRO A 132 6.85 -18.34 -2.44
CA PRO A 132 7.42 -19.07 -3.59
C PRO A 132 8.90 -19.40 -3.42
N TRP A 133 9.66 -18.71 -2.57
CA TRP A 133 11.05 -19.04 -2.25
C TRP A 133 11.18 -20.27 -1.35
N LYS A 134 10.11 -20.63 -0.64
CA LYS A 134 10.08 -21.75 0.31
C LYS A 134 9.19 -22.90 -0.14
N GLY A 135 8.18 -22.60 -0.95
CA GLY A 135 7.20 -23.56 -1.44
C GLY A 135 7.42 -23.98 -2.87
N GLU A 136 6.72 -25.02 -3.30
CA GLU A 136 6.65 -25.49 -4.68
C GLU A 136 5.25 -25.97 -5.04
N ILE A 137 4.89 -25.92 -6.34
CA ILE A 137 3.59 -26.37 -6.84
C ILE A 137 3.52 -27.90 -6.77
N CYS A 138 2.50 -28.41 -6.09
CA CYS A 138 2.24 -29.86 -6.02
C CYS A 138 1.02 -30.30 -6.83
N THR A 139 0.09 -29.38 -7.13
CA THR A 139 -1.14 -29.67 -7.91
C THR A 139 -1.48 -28.48 -8.78
N VAL A 140 -2.05 -28.72 -9.95
CA VAL A 140 -2.66 -27.72 -10.82
C VAL A 140 -4.10 -28.11 -11.09
N SER A 141 -5.03 -27.17 -10.95
CA SER A 141 -6.44 -27.34 -11.29
C SER A 141 -6.82 -26.44 -12.45
N LEU A 142 -7.63 -26.94 -13.38
CA LEU A 142 -8.06 -26.27 -14.60
C LEU A 142 -9.57 -26.40 -14.78
N SER A 143 -10.26 -25.34 -15.22
CA SER A 143 -11.68 -25.33 -15.55
C SER A 143 -11.93 -24.62 -16.88
N ALA A 144 -12.46 -25.32 -17.87
CA ALA A 144 -12.80 -24.78 -19.18
C ALA A 144 -14.26 -24.29 -19.28
N ALA A 145 -15.11 -24.75 -18.38
CA ALA A 145 -16.54 -24.40 -18.29
C ALA A 145 -17.04 -24.59 -16.86
N ALA A 146 -18.12 -23.90 -16.50
CA ALA A 146 -18.78 -24.09 -15.20
C ALA A 146 -19.13 -25.57 -14.95
N HIS A 147 -18.91 -26.02 -13.71
CA HIS A 147 -19.12 -27.39 -13.24
C HIS A 147 -18.20 -28.45 -13.87
N GLU A 148 -17.19 -28.06 -14.60
CA GLU A 148 -16.18 -28.93 -15.20
C GLU A 148 -14.80 -28.52 -14.67
N SER A 149 -14.02 -29.45 -14.10
CA SER A 149 -12.65 -29.20 -13.68
C SER A 149 -11.78 -30.44 -13.84
N ARG A 150 -10.50 -30.20 -14.08
CA ARG A 150 -9.45 -31.22 -14.18
C ARG A 150 -8.31 -30.88 -13.24
N VAL A 151 -7.87 -31.87 -12.48
CA VAL A 151 -6.81 -31.76 -11.47
C VAL A 151 -5.60 -32.55 -11.92
N VAL A 152 -4.45 -31.93 -11.95
CA VAL A 152 -3.14 -32.55 -12.28
C VAL A 152 -2.34 -32.69 -10.98
N PRO A 153 -2.35 -33.86 -10.32
CA PRO A 153 -1.57 -34.12 -9.11
C PRO A 153 -0.11 -34.38 -9.50
N ILE A 154 0.79 -33.43 -9.25
CA ILE A 154 2.19 -33.47 -9.71
C ILE A 154 3.09 -34.20 -8.72
N SER A 155 3.12 -33.73 -7.47
CA SER A 155 4.05 -34.25 -6.45
C SER A 155 3.34 -34.57 -5.14
N HIS A 156 2.46 -35.57 -5.19
CA HIS A 156 1.78 -36.10 -4.02
C HIS A 156 2.49 -37.34 -3.50
N LYS A 157 2.48 -37.53 -2.17
CA LYS A 157 3.02 -38.70 -1.47
C LYS A 157 2.00 -39.84 -1.41
N VAL A 158 0.72 -39.51 -1.64
CA VAL A 158 -0.40 -40.45 -1.56
C VAL A 158 -1.28 -40.32 -2.81
N GLY A 159 -1.79 -41.42 -3.30
CA GLY A 159 -2.64 -41.47 -4.50
C GLY A 159 -1.87 -41.60 -5.80
N GLN A 160 -2.54 -41.36 -6.91
CA GLN A 160 -1.96 -41.36 -8.25
C GLN A 160 -1.43 -39.99 -8.58
N VAL A 161 -0.27 -39.92 -9.28
CA VAL A 161 0.36 -38.70 -9.71
C VAL A 161 0.50 -38.66 -11.23
N PHE A 162 0.62 -37.45 -11.76
CA PHE A 162 0.88 -37.23 -13.19
C PHE A 162 2.22 -37.87 -13.60
N GLU A 163 2.19 -38.64 -14.69
CA GLU A 163 3.36 -39.36 -15.23
C GLU A 163 4.18 -40.05 -14.12
N PRO A 164 3.68 -41.16 -13.50
CA PRO A 164 4.26 -41.73 -12.28
C PRO A 164 5.72 -42.15 -12.42
N SER A 165 6.20 -42.48 -13.63
CA SER A 165 7.57 -42.91 -13.93
C SER A 165 8.56 -41.72 -14.05
N MET A 166 8.05 -40.47 -14.12
CA MET A 166 8.86 -39.26 -14.28
C MET A 166 9.31 -38.72 -12.92
N ASP A 167 10.50 -38.07 -12.87
CA ASP A 167 10.90 -37.29 -11.70
C ASP A 167 9.89 -36.15 -11.41
N ARG A 168 9.66 -35.84 -10.15
CA ARG A 168 8.63 -34.87 -9.77
C ARG A 168 8.95 -33.46 -10.20
N GLY A 169 10.25 -33.07 -10.24
CA GLY A 169 10.71 -31.78 -10.76
C GLY A 169 10.52 -31.68 -12.28
N GLU A 170 10.83 -32.77 -13.00
CA GLU A 170 10.61 -32.87 -14.45
C GLU A 170 9.13 -32.86 -14.80
N ALA A 171 8.30 -33.60 -14.05
CA ALA A 171 6.84 -33.60 -14.21
C ALA A 171 6.26 -32.20 -14.02
N ARG A 172 6.69 -31.48 -12.97
CA ARG A 172 6.29 -30.09 -12.71
C ARG A 172 6.71 -29.17 -13.85
N LYS A 173 7.96 -29.26 -14.27
CA LYS A 173 8.44 -28.48 -15.41
C LYS A 173 7.62 -28.72 -16.66
N LEU A 174 7.33 -29.96 -17.00
CA LEU A 174 6.54 -30.33 -18.18
C LEU A 174 5.10 -29.76 -18.11
N VAL A 175 4.44 -29.89 -16.96
CA VAL A 175 3.09 -29.30 -16.75
C VAL A 175 3.14 -27.79 -16.96
N LEU A 176 4.10 -27.08 -16.35
CA LEU A 176 4.24 -25.65 -16.48
C LEU A 176 4.63 -25.20 -17.90
N ASP A 177 5.45 -25.96 -18.62
CA ASP A 177 5.78 -25.69 -20.01
C ASP A 177 4.54 -25.83 -20.93
N LEU A 178 3.70 -26.82 -20.68
CA LEU A 178 2.44 -26.97 -21.42
C LEU A 178 1.43 -25.85 -21.08
N LEU A 179 1.32 -25.44 -19.82
CA LEU A 179 0.50 -24.30 -19.43
C LEU A 179 1.02 -23.00 -20.08
N ASP A 180 2.33 -22.81 -20.15
CA ASP A 180 2.95 -21.67 -20.80
C ASP A 180 2.60 -21.61 -22.29
N GLU A 181 2.73 -22.76 -22.98
CA GLU A 181 2.46 -22.88 -24.43
C GLU A 181 0.98 -22.65 -24.76
N TYR A 182 0.07 -23.35 -24.07
CA TYR A 182 -1.34 -23.35 -24.42
C TYR A 182 -2.13 -22.19 -23.81
N LEU A 183 -1.78 -21.75 -22.60
CA LEU A 183 -2.56 -20.75 -21.85
C LEU A 183 -1.82 -19.46 -21.62
N PHE A 184 -0.64 -19.48 -20.93
CA PHE A 184 -0.06 -18.23 -20.40
C PHE A 184 0.38 -17.27 -21.47
N LYS A 185 1.02 -17.76 -22.54
CA LYS A 185 1.41 -16.95 -23.70
C LYS A 185 0.28 -16.75 -24.72
N ASN A 186 -0.82 -17.47 -24.58
CA ASN A 186 -1.92 -17.35 -25.51
C ASN A 186 -2.82 -16.17 -25.17
N GLU A 187 -2.66 -15.06 -25.86
CA GLU A 187 -3.40 -13.82 -25.66
C GLU A 187 -4.90 -13.93 -25.96
N LYS A 188 -5.34 -14.98 -26.71
CA LYS A 188 -6.74 -15.21 -27.05
C LYS A 188 -7.50 -15.85 -25.88
N VAL A 189 -6.81 -16.60 -25.01
CA VAL A 189 -7.41 -17.27 -23.85
C VAL A 189 -7.47 -16.33 -22.67
N LEU A 190 -8.63 -16.19 -22.03
CA LEU A 190 -8.80 -15.50 -20.76
C LEU A 190 -8.38 -16.42 -19.61
N LYS A 191 -7.32 -16.08 -18.88
CA LYS A 191 -6.85 -16.80 -17.68
C LYS A 191 -7.53 -16.22 -16.45
N ILE A 192 -8.20 -17.07 -15.68
CA ILE A 192 -9.04 -16.66 -14.54
C ILE A 192 -8.50 -17.35 -13.28
N ALA A 193 -8.03 -16.58 -12.30
CA ALA A 193 -7.60 -17.10 -11.01
C ALA A 193 -7.98 -16.15 -9.87
N VAL A 194 -8.37 -16.69 -8.73
CA VAL A 194 -8.72 -15.90 -7.54
C VAL A 194 -7.45 -15.54 -6.78
N ASN A 195 -7.20 -14.24 -6.60
CA ASN A 195 -5.93 -13.72 -6.06
C ASN A 195 -4.74 -14.01 -7.00
N LEU A 196 -4.92 -13.64 -8.26
CA LEU A 196 -3.97 -13.89 -9.36
C LEU A 196 -2.52 -13.45 -9.05
N SER A 197 -2.30 -12.55 -8.08
CA SER A 197 -0.96 -12.19 -7.62
C SER A 197 -0.21 -13.39 -7.03
N PHE A 198 -0.90 -14.30 -6.34
CA PHE A 198 -0.32 -15.53 -5.81
C PHE A 198 0.12 -16.46 -6.95
N GLU A 199 -0.74 -16.65 -7.95
CA GLU A 199 -0.44 -17.47 -9.12
C GLU A 199 0.76 -16.92 -9.89
N THR A 200 0.80 -15.60 -10.04
CA THR A 200 1.90 -14.92 -10.73
C THR A 200 3.24 -15.08 -10.00
N LYS A 201 3.27 -15.03 -8.67
CA LYS A 201 4.51 -15.26 -7.89
C LYS A 201 5.10 -16.63 -8.16
N TYR A 202 4.25 -17.64 -8.17
CA TYR A 202 4.70 -19.00 -8.45
C TYR A 202 5.08 -19.21 -9.92
N ALA A 203 4.35 -18.61 -10.86
CA ALA A 203 4.74 -18.60 -12.28
C ALA A 203 6.14 -17.98 -12.46
N ALA A 204 6.39 -16.81 -11.84
CA ALA A 204 7.68 -16.12 -11.89
C ALA A 204 8.85 -16.95 -11.33
N LYS A 205 8.62 -17.72 -10.25
CA LYS A 205 9.61 -18.68 -9.72
C LYS A 205 10.15 -19.62 -10.79
N TYR A 206 9.30 -20.07 -11.71
CA TYR A 206 9.65 -20.99 -12.77
C TYR A 206 9.94 -20.29 -14.11
N GLY A 207 10.16 -18.96 -14.09
CA GLY A 207 10.45 -18.18 -15.30
C GLY A 207 9.26 -18.07 -16.26
N LYS A 208 8.02 -18.20 -15.76
CA LYS A 208 6.80 -18.11 -16.56
C LYS A 208 6.06 -16.80 -16.30
N TYR A 209 5.43 -16.27 -17.34
CA TYR A 209 4.63 -15.04 -17.27
C TYR A 209 3.23 -15.29 -17.81
N ILE A 210 2.23 -14.85 -17.06
CA ILE A 210 0.83 -14.97 -17.46
C ILE A 210 0.47 -13.74 -18.29
N LEU A 211 0.48 -13.86 -19.61
CA LEU A 211 0.35 -12.76 -20.58
C LEU A 211 -1.08 -12.60 -21.11
N GLY A 212 -1.36 -11.44 -21.72
CA GLY A 212 -2.61 -11.13 -22.39
C GLY A 212 -3.81 -11.00 -21.45
N LYS A 213 -4.95 -11.56 -21.83
CA LYS A 213 -6.20 -11.40 -21.08
C LYS A 213 -6.19 -12.20 -19.79
N VAL A 214 -6.46 -11.50 -18.67
CA VAL A 214 -6.57 -12.12 -17.35
C VAL A 214 -7.78 -11.58 -16.59
N ALA A 215 -8.29 -12.37 -15.65
CA ALA A 215 -9.29 -11.94 -14.70
C ALA A 215 -8.95 -12.45 -13.31
N ASP A 216 -9.13 -11.58 -12.31
CA ASP A 216 -9.08 -11.92 -10.90
C ASP A 216 -10.47 -11.70 -10.29
N PRO A 217 -11.25 -12.75 -10.07
CA PRO A 217 -12.57 -12.64 -9.50
C PRO A 217 -12.59 -11.98 -8.12
N LEU A 218 -11.54 -12.12 -7.30
CA LEU A 218 -11.43 -11.44 -5.99
C LEU A 218 -11.47 -9.91 -6.16
N ILE A 219 -10.69 -9.40 -7.08
CA ILE A 219 -10.71 -7.97 -7.43
C ILE A 219 -12.09 -7.57 -7.93
N MET A 220 -12.62 -8.36 -8.87
CA MET A 220 -13.89 -8.06 -9.53
C MET A 220 -15.05 -7.99 -8.53
N TRP A 221 -15.27 -9.02 -7.70
CA TRP A 221 -16.41 -8.98 -6.78
C TRP A 221 -16.27 -7.93 -5.68
N VAL A 222 -15.08 -7.72 -5.12
CA VAL A 222 -14.86 -6.68 -4.10
C VAL A 222 -15.13 -5.30 -4.69
N ARG A 223 -14.65 -5.03 -5.89
CA ARG A 223 -14.88 -3.76 -6.60
C ARG A 223 -16.35 -3.56 -6.97
N CYS A 224 -17.02 -4.58 -7.49
CA CYS A 224 -18.46 -4.52 -7.77
C CYS A 224 -19.28 -4.32 -6.48
N LEU A 225 -18.93 -4.99 -5.38
CA LEU A 225 -19.61 -4.80 -4.10
C LEU A 225 -19.44 -3.39 -3.56
N GLN A 226 -18.27 -2.75 -3.73
CA GLN A 226 -18.05 -1.36 -3.32
C GLN A 226 -19.06 -0.39 -3.98
N ILE A 227 -19.52 -0.72 -5.18
CA ILE A 227 -20.49 0.10 -5.94
C ILE A 227 -21.92 -0.40 -5.73
N ALA A 228 -22.18 -1.69 -5.95
CA ALA A 228 -23.53 -2.27 -5.96
C ALA A 228 -24.08 -2.55 -4.56
N ALA A 229 -23.21 -2.86 -3.59
CA ALA A 229 -23.60 -3.27 -2.24
C ALA A 229 -22.58 -2.84 -1.16
N PRO A 230 -22.23 -1.54 -1.04
CA PRO A 230 -21.15 -1.07 -0.17
C PRO A 230 -21.34 -1.44 1.31
N GLN A 231 -22.60 -1.62 1.76
CA GLN A 231 -22.92 -2.07 3.11
C GLN A 231 -22.50 -3.51 3.41
N LYS A 232 -22.19 -4.32 2.41
CA LYS A 232 -21.67 -5.69 2.57
C LYS A 232 -20.16 -5.73 2.80
N ILE A 233 -19.47 -4.60 2.61
CA ILE A 233 -18.04 -4.46 2.93
C ILE A 233 -17.91 -4.14 4.42
N ASN A 234 -17.66 -5.17 5.22
CA ASN A 234 -17.57 -5.05 6.68
C ASN A 234 -16.42 -4.16 7.18
N ASN A 235 -15.32 -4.14 6.44
CA ASN A 235 -14.16 -3.32 6.76
C ASN A 235 -13.63 -2.59 5.51
N PRO A 236 -13.91 -1.29 5.35
CA PRO A 236 -13.43 -0.53 4.19
C PRO A 236 -11.89 -0.50 4.03
N LYS A 237 -11.13 -0.66 5.14
CA LYS A 237 -9.66 -0.74 5.11
C LYS A 237 -9.13 -2.12 4.72
N LYS A 238 -9.97 -3.15 4.84
CA LYS A 238 -9.68 -4.53 4.42
C LYS A 238 -10.91 -5.10 3.71
N PRO A 239 -11.24 -4.60 2.52
CA PRO A 239 -12.51 -4.90 1.85
C PRO A 239 -12.65 -6.38 1.45
N THR A 240 -11.54 -7.12 1.36
CA THR A 240 -11.52 -8.57 1.13
C THR A 240 -11.87 -9.38 2.38
N SER A 241 -11.93 -8.77 3.57
CA SER A 241 -12.20 -9.48 4.82
C SER A 241 -13.61 -10.08 4.82
N GLY A 242 -13.70 -11.40 4.97
CA GLY A 242 -14.96 -12.17 4.89
C GLY A 242 -15.43 -12.44 3.46
N TRP A 243 -14.64 -12.07 2.44
CA TRP A 243 -14.94 -12.24 1.02
C TRP A 243 -13.86 -13.04 0.26
N GLY A 244 -13.15 -13.96 0.90
CA GLY A 244 -12.34 -14.96 0.19
C GLY A 244 -13.26 -15.89 -0.65
N LEU A 245 -12.67 -16.71 -1.53
CA LEU A 245 -13.39 -17.56 -2.47
C LEU A 245 -14.51 -18.38 -1.79
N LYS A 246 -14.21 -19.09 -0.71
CA LYS A 246 -15.18 -19.98 -0.03
C LYS A 246 -16.37 -19.21 0.61
N PRO A 247 -16.14 -18.12 1.37
CA PRO A 247 -17.24 -17.27 1.83
C PRO A 247 -18.05 -16.65 0.69
N ALA A 248 -17.40 -16.15 -0.37
CA ALA A 248 -18.07 -15.56 -1.52
C ALA A 248 -18.96 -16.60 -2.25
N THR A 249 -18.45 -17.81 -2.50
CA THR A 249 -19.19 -18.93 -3.09
C THR A 249 -20.43 -19.29 -2.27
N LYS A 250 -20.27 -19.31 -0.94
CA LYS A 250 -21.42 -19.55 -0.05
C LYS A 250 -22.47 -18.46 -0.11
N HIS A 251 -22.04 -17.20 -0.21
CA HIS A 251 -22.95 -16.05 -0.29
C HIS A 251 -23.69 -15.99 -1.63
N ILE A 252 -23.02 -16.24 -2.74
CA ILE A 252 -23.55 -16.09 -4.09
C ILE A 252 -24.25 -17.37 -4.55
N PHE A 253 -23.57 -18.50 -4.51
CA PHE A 253 -24.05 -19.77 -5.06
C PHE A 253 -24.75 -20.67 -4.02
N GLY A 254 -24.68 -20.32 -2.72
CA GLY A 254 -25.24 -21.14 -1.63
C GLY A 254 -24.46 -22.42 -1.34
N VAL A 255 -23.29 -22.60 -1.96
CA VAL A 255 -22.45 -23.80 -1.86
C VAL A 255 -21.41 -23.63 -0.77
N THR A 256 -21.27 -24.64 0.08
CA THR A 256 -20.19 -24.69 1.08
C THR A 256 -19.07 -25.54 0.52
N MET A 257 -17.98 -24.89 0.12
CA MET A 257 -16.75 -25.54 -0.36
C MET A 257 -15.97 -26.15 0.81
N ASN A 258 -15.12 -27.12 0.51
CA ASN A 258 -14.22 -27.72 1.50
C ASN A 258 -13.24 -26.68 2.08
N ASP A 259 -13.06 -26.70 3.40
CA ASP A 259 -12.09 -25.85 4.08
C ASP A 259 -10.74 -26.54 4.18
N PHE A 260 -9.65 -25.83 3.79
CA PHE A 260 -8.28 -26.37 3.76
C PHE A 260 -7.81 -26.87 5.14
N ALA A 261 -7.98 -26.04 6.17
CA ALA A 261 -7.53 -26.41 7.51
C ALA A 261 -8.35 -27.58 8.07
N ALA A 262 -9.65 -27.65 7.76
CA ALA A 262 -10.49 -28.77 8.13
C ALA A 262 -10.08 -30.06 7.42
N LEU A 263 -9.67 -29.98 6.15
CA LEU A 263 -9.19 -31.11 5.35
C LEU A 263 -7.87 -31.64 5.92
N LEU A 264 -6.86 -30.79 6.13
CA LEU A 264 -5.58 -31.20 6.74
C LEU A 264 -5.79 -31.83 8.13
N LYS A 265 -6.65 -31.24 8.95
CA LYS A 265 -6.97 -31.77 10.27
C LYS A 265 -7.65 -33.15 10.22
N LYS A 266 -8.56 -33.35 9.28
CA LYS A 266 -9.26 -34.63 9.08
C LYS A 266 -8.28 -35.76 8.74
N TYR A 267 -7.33 -35.47 7.83
CA TYR A 267 -6.33 -36.45 7.40
C TYR A 267 -5.12 -36.49 8.34
N LYS A 268 -5.01 -35.59 9.33
CA LYS A 268 -3.90 -35.45 10.30
C LYS A 268 -2.55 -35.25 9.63
N VAL A 269 -2.50 -34.38 8.66
CA VAL A 269 -1.32 -34.04 7.87
C VAL A 269 -1.03 -32.51 7.94
N ASP A 270 0.20 -32.15 7.65
CA ASP A 270 0.65 -30.75 7.67
C ASP A 270 0.49 -30.07 6.29
N PHE A 271 0.61 -30.84 5.19
CA PHE A 271 0.60 -30.31 3.84
C PHE A 271 -0.33 -31.11 2.90
N PHE A 272 -0.73 -30.47 1.82
CA PHE A 272 -1.68 -31.01 0.86
C PHE A 272 -1.15 -32.22 0.04
N ASP A 273 0.17 -32.31 -0.17
CA ASP A 273 0.80 -33.45 -0.85
C ASP A 273 0.67 -34.80 -0.12
N GLU A 274 0.21 -34.76 1.13
CA GLU A 274 -0.07 -35.93 1.95
C GLU A 274 -1.55 -36.39 1.85
N ILE A 275 -2.34 -35.74 0.95
CA ILE A 275 -3.73 -36.09 0.64
C ILE A 275 -3.80 -36.55 -0.83
N ASP A 276 -4.63 -37.56 -1.12
CA ASP A 276 -4.84 -38.04 -2.49
C ASP A 276 -5.65 -37.01 -3.31
N ALA A 277 -4.97 -36.25 -4.21
CA ALA A 277 -5.62 -35.32 -5.12
C ALA A 277 -6.11 -35.99 -6.43
N SER A 278 -5.87 -37.28 -6.64
CA SER A 278 -6.38 -38.01 -7.81
C SER A 278 -7.84 -38.46 -7.67
N LYS A 279 -8.40 -38.44 -6.46
CA LYS A 279 -9.76 -38.84 -6.14
C LYS A 279 -10.25 -38.28 -4.80
N GLY A 280 -11.55 -38.49 -4.52
CA GLY A 280 -12.14 -38.21 -3.21
C GLY A 280 -12.12 -36.68 -2.88
N GLU A 281 -11.87 -36.37 -1.58
CA GLU A 281 -11.95 -35.00 -1.08
C GLU A 281 -10.77 -34.13 -1.52
N GLY A 282 -9.60 -34.71 -1.77
CA GLY A 282 -8.45 -33.94 -2.30
C GLY A 282 -8.70 -33.48 -3.74
N LEU A 283 -9.23 -34.38 -4.59
CA LEU A 283 -9.68 -34.04 -5.93
C LEU A 283 -10.77 -32.95 -5.90
N LEU A 284 -11.79 -33.13 -5.05
CA LEU A 284 -12.91 -32.19 -4.94
C LEU A 284 -12.43 -30.80 -4.49
N TYR A 285 -11.53 -30.76 -3.50
CA TYR A 285 -10.97 -29.52 -2.95
C TYR A 285 -10.28 -28.68 -4.05
N SER A 286 -9.31 -29.28 -4.74
CA SER A 286 -8.56 -28.59 -5.80
C SER A 286 -9.43 -28.23 -7.01
N ALA A 287 -10.35 -29.12 -7.42
CA ALA A 287 -11.22 -28.90 -8.56
C ALA A 287 -12.20 -27.73 -8.33
N GLU A 288 -12.71 -27.59 -7.10
CA GLU A 288 -13.65 -26.53 -6.75
C GLU A 288 -13.03 -25.13 -6.85
N ASP A 289 -11.75 -24.96 -6.51
CA ASP A 289 -11.12 -23.64 -6.50
C ASP A 289 -11.01 -23.08 -7.93
N ALA A 290 -10.60 -23.86 -8.93
CA ALA A 290 -10.57 -23.46 -10.34
C ALA A 290 -11.98 -23.28 -10.95
N ASP A 291 -12.93 -24.17 -10.65
CA ASP A 291 -14.30 -24.10 -11.17
C ASP A 291 -15.03 -22.85 -10.63
N TYR A 292 -15.00 -22.63 -9.31
CA TYR A 292 -15.64 -21.45 -8.75
C TYR A 292 -14.94 -20.14 -9.08
N ALA A 293 -13.64 -20.13 -9.38
CA ALA A 293 -12.98 -18.96 -9.96
C ALA A 293 -13.66 -18.55 -11.28
N LEU A 294 -13.90 -19.52 -12.17
CA LEU A 294 -14.57 -19.28 -13.44
C LEU A 294 -16.04 -18.85 -13.26
N GLN A 295 -16.80 -19.53 -12.39
CA GLN A 295 -18.19 -19.20 -12.13
C GLN A 295 -18.36 -17.80 -11.51
N HIS A 296 -17.49 -17.41 -10.58
CA HIS A 296 -17.48 -16.05 -10.03
C HIS A 296 -17.18 -15.00 -11.09
N TYR A 297 -16.21 -15.26 -11.98
CA TYR A 297 -15.94 -14.37 -13.11
C TYR A 297 -17.21 -14.16 -13.95
N GLU A 298 -17.88 -15.24 -14.35
CA GLU A 298 -19.10 -15.17 -15.17
C GLU A 298 -20.25 -14.42 -14.49
N TYR A 299 -20.42 -14.63 -13.20
CA TYR A 299 -21.44 -13.94 -12.40
C TYR A 299 -21.17 -12.44 -12.27
N TRP A 300 -19.94 -12.08 -11.86
CA TRP A 300 -19.61 -10.69 -11.57
C TRP A 300 -19.36 -9.84 -12.83
N SER A 301 -19.01 -10.44 -13.95
CA SER A 301 -18.95 -9.75 -15.26
C SER A 301 -20.31 -9.19 -15.66
N GLN A 302 -21.39 -9.92 -15.40
CA GLN A 302 -22.75 -9.43 -15.68
C GLN A 302 -23.14 -8.24 -14.80
N ILE A 303 -22.58 -8.12 -13.60
CA ILE A 303 -22.78 -6.97 -12.72
C ILE A 303 -21.90 -5.80 -13.17
N ALA A 304 -20.62 -6.05 -13.47
CA ALA A 304 -19.68 -5.03 -13.92
C ALA A 304 -20.15 -4.33 -15.20
N ALA A 305 -20.73 -5.09 -16.13
CA ALA A 305 -21.28 -4.57 -17.39
C ALA A 305 -22.45 -3.57 -17.21
N GLN A 306 -23.13 -3.60 -16.06
CA GLN A 306 -24.21 -2.64 -15.74
C GLN A 306 -23.70 -1.32 -15.15
N ILE A 307 -22.39 -1.21 -14.83
CA ILE A 307 -21.78 -0.02 -14.24
C ILE A 307 -21.02 0.73 -15.34
N PRO A 308 -21.37 1.98 -15.69
CA PRO A 308 -20.80 2.69 -16.82
C PRO A 308 -19.29 2.79 -16.79
N ARG A 309 -18.60 2.32 -17.85
CA ARG A 309 -17.14 2.31 -18.04
C ARG A 309 -16.36 1.46 -17.04
N TYR A 310 -17.04 0.77 -16.11
CA TYR A 310 -16.39 0.07 -15.01
C TYR A 310 -15.82 -1.29 -15.41
N GLU A 311 -16.55 -2.00 -16.31
CA GLU A 311 -16.08 -3.27 -16.86
C GLU A 311 -14.76 -3.11 -17.63
N ASP A 312 -14.69 -2.09 -18.50
CA ASP A 312 -13.46 -1.76 -19.23
C ASP A 312 -12.28 -1.46 -18.29
N TRP A 313 -12.52 -0.67 -17.24
CA TRP A 313 -11.50 -0.36 -16.26
C TRP A 313 -11.02 -1.62 -15.51
N LEU A 314 -11.94 -2.49 -15.08
CA LEU A 314 -11.60 -3.75 -14.43
C LEU A 314 -10.72 -4.63 -15.32
N HIS A 315 -11.12 -4.84 -16.58
CA HIS A 315 -10.42 -5.75 -17.50
C HIS A 315 -9.11 -5.18 -18.05
N LYS A 316 -9.02 -3.86 -18.28
CA LYS A 316 -7.85 -3.25 -18.92
C LYS A 316 -6.82 -2.71 -17.92
N ILE A 317 -7.23 -2.38 -16.70
CA ILE A 317 -6.38 -1.70 -15.72
C ILE A 317 -6.24 -2.52 -14.43
N GLU A 318 -7.34 -2.77 -13.70
CA GLU A 318 -7.28 -3.22 -12.33
C GLU A 318 -6.91 -4.71 -12.19
N MET A 319 -7.58 -5.59 -12.92
CA MET A 319 -7.29 -7.03 -12.85
C MET A 319 -5.93 -7.39 -13.45
N PRO A 320 -5.51 -6.87 -14.62
CA PRO A 320 -4.15 -7.10 -15.11
C PRO A 320 -3.05 -6.66 -14.15
N PHE A 321 -3.29 -5.61 -13.38
CA PHE A 321 -2.33 -5.09 -12.40
C PHE A 321 -2.02 -6.07 -11.26
N THR A 322 -2.88 -7.04 -10.99
CA THR A 322 -2.59 -8.08 -9.97
C THR A 322 -1.36 -8.92 -10.32
N ARG A 323 -1.04 -9.07 -11.60
CA ARG A 323 0.20 -9.72 -12.08
C ARG A 323 1.44 -8.90 -11.74
N VAL A 324 1.36 -7.58 -11.90
CA VAL A 324 2.43 -6.66 -11.50
C VAL A 324 2.67 -6.75 -9.99
N ILE A 325 1.61 -6.78 -9.20
CA ILE A 325 1.69 -7.01 -7.75
C ILE A 325 2.43 -8.32 -7.46
N GLY A 326 2.03 -9.43 -8.09
CA GLY A 326 2.67 -10.73 -7.90
C GLY A 326 4.16 -10.71 -8.27
N LEU A 327 4.54 -10.02 -9.35
CA LEU A 327 5.93 -9.90 -9.77
C LEU A 327 6.77 -9.10 -8.74
N MET A 328 6.28 -7.94 -8.29
CA MET A 328 6.97 -7.13 -7.28
C MET A 328 7.08 -7.88 -5.94
N GLU A 329 6.03 -8.60 -5.53
CA GLU A 329 6.05 -9.43 -4.33
C GLU A 329 7.02 -10.61 -4.43
N TYR A 330 7.19 -11.20 -5.63
CA TYR A 330 8.15 -12.27 -5.87
C TYR A 330 9.59 -11.77 -5.78
N TRP A 331 9.91 -10.68 -6.49
CA TRP A 331 11.28 -10.15 -6.50
C TRP A 331 11.64 -9.51 -5.16
N GLY A 332 10.80 -8.64 -4.61
CA GLY A 332 11.11 -7.90 -3.39
C GLY A 332 12.37 -7.04 -3.52
N MET A 333 12.86 -6.50 -2.42
CA MET A 333 14.04 -5.64 -2.38
C MET A 333 15.15 -6.27 -1.54
N ASN A 334 16.37 -6.28 -2.04
CA ASN A 334 17.52 -6.81 -1.33
C ASN A 334 17.92 -5.87 -0.17
N TRP A 335 18.40 -6.43 0.93
CA TRP A 335 18.66 -5.74 2.19
C TRP A 335 20.11 -5.88 2.61
N ASP A 336 20.75 -4.79 3.04
CA ASP A 336 22.11 -4.78 3.59
C ASP A 336 22.06 -4.95 5.12
N PRO A 337 22.25 -6.17 5.65
CA PRO A 337 22.16 -6.43 7.08
C PRO A 337 23.32 -5.81 7.88
N ASN A 338 24.48 -5.61 7.23
CA ASN A 338 25.65 -5.06 7.89
C ASN A 338 25.46 -3.57 8.19
N LEU A 339 25.01 -2.80 7.16
CA LEU A 339 24.69 -1.39 7.35
C LEU A 339 23.53 -1.21 8.34
N ALA A 340 22.50 -2.06 8.27
CA ALA A 340 21.37 -2.00 9.19
C ALA A 340 21.80 -2.24 10.65
N THR A 341 22.69 -3.22 10.89
CA THR A 341 23.26 -3.52 12.22
C THR A 341 24.09 -2.35 12.75
N GLN A 342 24.95 -1.77 11.91
CA GLN A 342 25.72 -0.59 12.26
C GLN A 342 24.81 0.59 12.68
N LYS A 343 23.83 0.91 11.85
CA LYS A 343 22.89 2.02 12.10
C LYS A 343 21.96 1.77 13.29
N LYS A 344 21.66 0.51 13.59
CA LYS A 344 20.95 0.12 14.81
C LYS A 344 21.78 0.48 16.05
N GLN A 345 23.04 0.11 16.10
CA GLN A 345 23.93 0.43 17.23
C GLN A 345 24.10 1.95 17.40
N GLU A 346 24.32 2.70 16.30
CA GLU A 346 24.39 4.17 16.34
C GLU A 346 23.09 4.77 16.92
N ALA A 347 21.92 4.30 16.51
CA ALA A 347 20.63 4.80 16.98
C ALA A 347 20.37 4.46 18.46
N GLU A 348 20.78 3.28 18.92
CA GLU A 348 20.67 2.86 20.33
C GLU A 348 21.52 3.75 21.22
N ILE A 349 22.77 4.04 20.83
CA ILE A 349 23.67 4.96 21.56
C ILE A 349 23.07 6.36 21.63
N MET A 350 22.59 6.91 20.50
CA MET A 350 22.01 8.26 20.46
C MET A 350 20.71 8.35 21.28
N GLN A 351 19.90 7.28 21.29
CA GLN A 351 18.69 7.20 22.13
C GLN A 351 19.05 7.24 23.62
N GLU A 352 20.07 6.46 24.04
CA GLU A 352 20.56 6.43 25.40
C GLU A 352 21.14 7.76 25.84
N GLN A 353 21.97 8.41 25.01
CA GLN A 353 22.52 9.74 25.28
C GLN A 353 21.42 10.78 25.49
N ALA A 354 20.37 10.78 24.65
CA ALA A 354 19.24 11.67 24.79
C ALA A 354 18.44 11.41 26.08
N ALA A 355 18.27 10.14 26.46
CA ALA A 355 17.62 9.75 27.70
C ALA A 355 18.43 10.16 28.92
N GLU A 356 19.75 9.96 28.90
CA GLU A 356 20.65 10.35 29.99
C GLU A 356 20.67 11.87 30.19
N ARG A 357 20.66 12.64 29.10
CA ARG A 357 20.60 14.11 29.19
C ARG A 357 19.32 14.60 29.89
N ILE A 358 18.17 13.97 29.66
CA ILE A 358 16.94 14.30 30.40
C ILE A 358 17.08 13.98 31.88
N LYS A 359 17.71 12.86 32.25
CA LYS A 359 17.97 12.50 33.65
C LYS A 359 18.92 13.52 34.31
N GLN A 360 19.97 13.95 33.61
CA GLN A 360 20.90 14.97 34.11
C GLN A 360 20.16 16.29 34.37
N ILE A 361 19.32 16.78 33.43
CA ILE A 361 18.53 18.00 33.63
C ILE A 361 17.63 17.86 34.88
N ALA A 362 16.96 16.72 35.06
CA ALA A 362 16.14 16.45 36.24
C ALA A 362 16.95 16.48 37.55
N LYS A 363 18.16 15.89 37.52
CA LYS A 363 19.06 15.84 38.66
C LYS A 363 19.65 17.20 38.99
N GLU A 364 20.21 17.90 37.99
CA GLU A 364 20.87 19.21 38.16
C GLU A 364 19.87 20.29 38.59
N THR A 365 18.65 20.31 38.04
CA THR A 365 17.67 21.37 38.25
C THR A 365 16.82 21.17 39.49
N PHE A 366 16.44 19.90 39.80
CA PHE A 366 15.46 19.57 40.84
C PHE A 366 15.93 18.54 41.84
N ASN A 367 17.15 17.98 41.68
CA ASN A 367 17.74 16.91 42.49
C ASN A 367 16.83 15.65 42.54
N ILE A 368 16.18 15.30 41.42
CA ILE A 368 15.34 14.10 41.28
C ILE A 368 15.95 13.09 40.31
N ASP A 369 15.77 11.81 40.61
CA ASP A 369 16.12 10.71 39.73
C ASP A 369 14.84 10.24 38.99
N ILE A 370 14.90 10.07 37.68
CA ILE A 370 13.77 9.68 36.85
C ILE A 370 14.11 8.53 35.92
N ASN A 371 13.11 7.73 35.59
CA ASN A 371 13.19 6.71 34.56
C ASN A 371 12.53 7.22 33.27
N THR A 372 13.31 7.35 32.21
CA THR A 372 12.81 7.81 30.90
C THR A 372 12.12 6.69 30.10
N GLY A 373 12.43 5.42 30.39
CA GLY A 373 12.03 4.29 29.56
C GLY A 373 12.56 4.41 28.12
N LYS A 374 12.31 3.40 27.30
CA LYS A 374 12.78 3.40 25.90
C LYS A 374 12.10 4.43 24.98
N SER A 375 10.90 4.90 25.31
CA SER A 375 10.11 5.80 24.47
C SER A 375 10.05 7.24 24.96
N GLY A 376 10.63 7.55 26.12
CA GLY A 376 10.53 8.87 26.75
C GLY A 376 9.11 9.24 27.22
N LYS A 377 8.21 8.27 27.41
CA LYS A 377 6.78 8.53 27.70
C LYS A 377 6.33 8.00 29.08
N THR A 378 7.26 7.86 30.03
CA THR A 378 6.95 7.41 31.38
C THR A 378 6.16 8.45 32.17
N ASN A 379 5.54 8.07 33.25
CA ASN A 379 4.88 9.00 34.15
C ASN A 379 5.87 9.96 34.82
N GLU A 380 7.09 9.51 35.09
CA GLU A 380 8.16 10.31 35.67
C GLU A 380 8.60 11.42 34.71
N VAL A 381 8.72 11.13 33.40
CA VAL A 381 8.99 12.15 32.38
C VAL A 381 7.81 13.14 32.28
N LYS A 382 6.58 12.69 32.35
CA LYS A 382 5.40 13.59 32.39
C LYS A 382 5.42 14.50 33.61
N SER A 383 5.76 13.95 34.78
CA SER A 383 5.87 14.75 36.03
C SER A 383 7.01 15.77 35.91
N LEU A 384 8.19 15.37 35.39
CA LEU A 384 9.26 16.33 35.10
C LEU A 384 8.78 17.48 34.22
N MET A 385 8.07 17.18 33.14
CA MET A 385 7.62 18.20 32.18
C MET A 385 6.54 19.14 32.75
N PHE A 386 5.52 18.57 33.39
CA PHE A 386 4.31 19.34 33.77
C PHE A 386 4.32 19.78 35.21
N ASP A 387 4.85 18.98 36.15
CA ASP A 387 4.85 19.30 37.57
C ASP A 387 6.09 20.09 37.98
N TYR A 388 7.29 19.76 37.46
CA TYR A 388 8.55 20.43 37.82
C TYR A 388 8.88 21.57 36.87
N LEU A 389 9.02 21.27 35.57
CA LEU A 389 9.36 22.26 34.54
C LEU A 389 8.20 23.17 34.16
N LYS A 390 6.97 22.92 34.65
CA LYS A 390 5.78 23.74 34.40
C LYS A 390 5.45 23.99 32.93
N ILE A 391 5.77 23.04 32.04
CA ILE A 391 5.49 23.16 30.60
C ILE A 391 3.96 23.15 30.39
N PRO A 392 3.38 24.08 29.62
CA PRO A 392 1.95 24.09 29.33
C PRO A 392 1.52 22.83 28.56
N VAL A 393 0.41 22.19 28.95
CA VAL A 393 -0.11 21.03 28.22
C VAL A 393 -0.75 21.49 26.89
N ALA A 394 -0.17 21.12 25.78
CA ALA A 394 -0.69 21.51 24.45
C ALA A 394 -1.86 20.64 23.98
N LYS A 395 -1.88 19.35 24.40
CA LYS A 395 -2.87 18.39 23.90
C LYS A 395 -3.13 17.29 24.94
N TYR A 396 -4.41 16.91 25.08
CA TYR A 396 -4.80 15.77 25.90
C TYR A 396 -5.14 14.56 25.03
N GLY A 397 -4.59 13.41 25.39
CA GLY A 397 -4.96 12.11 24.83
C GLY A 397 -5.94 11.36 25.72
N LYS A 398 -6.21 10.09 25.40
CA LYS A 398 -7.12 9.23 26.19
C LYS A 398 -6.62 8.97 27.63
N THR A 399 -5.32 9.04 27.85
CA THR A 399 -4.65 8.69 29.13
C THR A 399 -3.94 9.89 29.77
N GLY A 400 -4.39 11.13 29.50
CA GLY A 400 -3.80 12.35 30.03
C GLY A 400 -3.04 13.17 28.99
N ALA A 401 -2.12 14.04 29.45
CA ALA A 401 -1.32 14.88 28.56
C ALA A 401 -0.56 14.08 27.50
N SER A 402 -0.68 14.48 26.24
CA SER A 402 0.02 13.83 25.12
C SER A 402 1.45 14.30 25.01
N LEU A 403 2.36 13.34 24.72
CA LEU A 403 3.76 13.58 24.36
C LEU A 403 4.00 13.14 22.91
N ASP A 404 3.00 13.20 22.02
CA ASP A 404 3.23 12.95 20.61
C ASP A 404 4.01 14.11 19.96
N GLN A 405 4.56 13.88 18.78
CA GLN A 405 5.40 14.85 18.08
C GLN A 405 4.71 16.20 17.89
N GLU A 406 3.41 16.20 17.57
CA GLU A 406 2.61 17.41 17.42
C GLU A 406 2.51 18.21 18.73
N ALA A 407 2.21 17.51 19.84
CA ALA A 407 2.14 18.12 21.16
C ALA A 407 3.49 18.73 21.58
N LEU A 408 4.60 18.02 21.34
CA LEU A 408 5.96 18.54 21.66
C LEU A 408 6.32 19.78 20.84
N ILE A 409 5.88 19.88 19.57
CA ILE A 409 6.06 21.07 18.74
C ILE A 409 5.26 22.24 19.32
N ASP A 410 4.00 22.01 19.67
CA ASP A 410 3.13 23.05 20.24
C ASP A 410 3.65 23.53 21.60
N MET A 411 4.12 22.62 22.46
CA MET A 411 4.74 22.98 23.73
C MET A 411 5.98 23.85 23.54
N ALA A 412 6.84 23.52 22.56
CA ALA A 412 8.01 24.35 22.26
C ALA A 412 7.58 25.76 21.79
N PHE A 413 6.57 25.88 20.93
CA PHE A 413 6.04 27.17 20.50
C PHE A 413 5.45 27.98 21.66
N MET A 414 4.73 27.33 22.59
CA MET A 414 4.20 27.99 23.79
C MET A 414 5.34 28.54 24.68
N LEU A 415 6.41 27.75 24.87
CA LEU A 415 7.59 28.18 25.64
C LEU A 415 8.37 29.32 24.97
N GLU A 416 8.43 29.33 23.66
CA GLU A 416 9.04 30.42 22.88
C GLU A 416 8.15 31.68 22.83
N ASN A 417 6.96 31.64 23.47
CA ASN A 417 5.96 32.69 23.40
C ASN A 417 5.45 33.05 22.00
N LYS A 418 5.49 32.08 21.07
CA LYS A 418 4.95 32.22 19.73
C LYS A 418 3.47 31.91 19.71
N LEU A 419 2.61 32.92 19.47
CA LEU A 419 1.16 32.74 19.37
C LEU A 419 0.81 32.05 18.03
N ASN A 420 -0.12 31.07 18.06
CA ASN A 420 -0.43 30.22 16.90
C ASN A 420 -0.99 30.95 15.68
N ASP A 421 -1.59 32.16 15.84
CA ASP A 421 -2.38 32.82 14.80
C ASP A 421 -1.93 34.26 14.50
N ILE A 422 -0.77 34.69 15.01
CA ILE A 422 -0.43 36.07 15.02
C ILE A 422 1.04 36.30 14.67
N ASP A 423 1.27 37.20 13.74
CA ASP A 423 2.55 37.79 13.44
C ASP A 423 2.98 38.69 14.61
N GLU A 424 3.91 38.22 15.45
CA GLU A 424 4.36 38.94 16.64
C GLU A 424 4.93 40.31 16.31
N GLU A 425 5.58 40.49 15.15
CA GLU A 425 6.08 41.77 14.69
C GLU A 425 4.95 42.80 14.56
N LYS A 426 3.77 42.34 14.17
CA LYS A 426 2.58 43.18 14.01
C LYS A 426 2.04 43.71 15.36
N TYR A 427 2.24 42.95 16.45
CA TYR A 427 1.85 43.37 17.82
C TYR A 427 2.94 44.17 18.52
N LEU A 428 4.21 43.85 18.27
CA LEU A 428 5.34 44.58 18.81
C LEU A 428 5.42 46.01 18.23
N SER A 429 4.81 46.22 17.06
CA SER A 429 4.71 47.58 16.44
C SER A 429 3.56 48.45 16.99
N ILE A 430 2.72 47.91 17.86
CA ILE A 430 1.57 48.62 18.43
C ILE A 430 2.02 49.36 19.71
N SER A 431 1.73 50.62 19.77
CA SER A 431 1.93 51.44 20.97
C SER A 431 0.93 50.98 22.05
N LEU A 432 1.47 50.49 23.18
CA LEU A 432 0.65 50.10 24.31
C LEU A 432 0.00 51.32 24.99
N PRO A 433 -1.25 51.22 25.49
CA PRO A 433 -1.85 52.28 26.33
C PRO A 433 -0.98 52.57 27.54
N GLU A 434 -0.95 53.83 28.04
CA GLU A 434 -0.11 54.22 29.19
C GLU A 434 -0.33 53.38 30.44
N ASN A 435 -1.54 52.82 30.62
CA ASN A 435 -1.95 52.00 31.75
C ASN A 435 -2.03 50.53 31.46
N TRP A 436 -1.38 50.04 30.38
CA TRP A 436 -1.48 48.64 29.89
C TRP A 436 -1.20 47.58 30.98
N GLU A 437 -0.36 47.85 31.96
CA GLU A 437 -0.05 46.95 33.06
C GLU A 437 -1.28 46.63 33.93
N SER A 438 -2.21 47.59 34.07
CA SER A 438 -3.43 47.44 34.86
C SER A 438 -4.60 46.87 34.06
N ILE A 439 -4.55 46.81 32.74
CA ILE A 439 -5.62 46.38 31.86
C ILE A 439 -5.72 44.86 31.82
N ASP A 440 -6.89 44.30 32.09
CA ASP A 440 -7.15 42.87 31.77
C ASP A 440 -7.55 42.76 30.29
N PRO A 441 -6.69 42.22 29.40
CA PRO A 441 -6.96 42.18 27.95
C PRO A 441 -8.15 41.32 27.58
N ASP A 442 -8.62 40.43 28.48
CA ASP A 442 -9.74 39.54 28.24
C ASP A 442 -11.09 40.17 28.65
N LYS A 443 -11.07 41.14 29.54
CA LYS A 443 -12.28 41.78 30.10
C LYS A 443 -12.54 43.20 29.58
N ASP A 444 -11.53 43.87 29.03
CA ASP A 444 -11.72 45.23 28.55
C ASP A 444 -12.38 45.28 27.17
N PRO A 445 -13.63 45.74 27.05
CA PRO A 445 -14.37 45.77 25.80
C PRO A 445 -13.86 46.88 24.84
N THR A 446 -13.08 47.87 25.34
CA THR A 446 -12.61 49.00 24.56
C THR A 446 -11.40 48.65 23.66
N LEU A 447 -10.68 47.58 23.97
CA LEU A 447 -9.52 47.12 23.22
C LEU A 447 -9.94 46.42 21.93
N ASP A 448 -9.24 46.74 20.85
CA ASP A 448 -9.34 45.95 19.64
C ASP A 448 -8.54 44.61 19.76
N LYS A 449 -8.60 43.77 18.71
CA LYS A 449 -7.92 42.46 18.70
C LYS A 449 -6.39 42.59 18.74
N LEU A 450 -5.85 43.64 18.15
CA LEU A 450 -4.42 43.92 18.09
C LEU A 450 -3.88 44.41 19.42
N GLU A 451 -4.54 45.39 20.04
CA GLU A 451 -4.23 45.92 21.36
C GLU A 451 -4.26 44.82 22.45
N ARG A 452 -5.31 44.00 22.45
CA ARG A 452 -5.41 42.83 23.35
C ARG A 452 -4.22 41.88 23.20
N GLY A 453 -3.81 41.63 21.96
CA GLY A 453 -2.65 40.80 21.67
C GLY A 453 -1.34 41.41 22.14
N ALA A 454 -1.13 42.71 21.90
CA ALA A 454 0.04 43.42 22.33
C ALA A 454 0.18 43.46 23.88
N ILE A 455 -0.93 43.73 24.61
CA ILE A 455 -0.92 43.72 26.08
C ILE A 455 -0.66 42.30 26.63
N ARG A 456 -1.22 41.25 26.01
CA ARG A 456 -0.94 39.87 26.40
C ARG A 456 0.53 39.51 26.20
N ILE A 457 1.19 40.01 25.14
CA ILE A 457 2.62 39.79 24.87
C ILE A 457 3.45 40.55 25.92
N ALA A 458 3.12 41.82 26.19
CA ALA A 458 3.85 42.65 27.16
C ALA A 458 3.74 42.12 28.62
N LYS A 459 2.60 41.53 28.99
CA LYS A 459 2.37 40.98 30.34
C LYS A 459 2.97 39.57 30.56
N ARG A 460 3.63 38.99 29.57
CA ARG A 460 4.22 37.65 29.71
C ARG A 460 5.43 37.65 30.60
N GLU A 461 5.37 36.96 31.70
CA GLU A 461 6.55 36.62 32.47
C GLU A 461 7.40 35.58 31.74
N PRO A 462 8.74 35.72 31.77
CA PRO A 462 9.64 34.70 31.24
C PRO A 462 9.37 33.39 31.97
N HIS A 463 9.28 32.30 31.18
CA HIS A 463 9.10 30.96 31.77
C HIS A 463 10.35 30.62 32.61
N PRO A 464 10.24 30.26 33.94
CA PRO A 464 11.35 30.13 34.86
C PRO A 464 12.39 29.07 34.44
N TYR A 465 11.94 28.02 33.68
CA TYR A 465 12.80 26.93 33.23
C TYR A 465 12.75 26.78 31.70
N LYS A 466 12.68 27.93 30.97
CA LYS A 466 12.49 27.90 29.51
C LYS A 466 13.56 27.10 28.78
N GLU A 467 14.82 27.27 29.10
CA GLU A 467 15.95 26.60 28.44
C GLU A 467 15.92 25.11 28.70
N GLN A 468 15.77 24.71 29.97
CA GLN A 468 15.69 23.31 30.37
C GLN A 468 14.45 22.63 29.74
N ALA A 469 13.31 23.31 29.71
CA ALA A 469 12.06 22.81 29.12
C ALA A 469 12.21 22.58 27.61
N LEU A 470 12.79 23.53 26.87
CA LEU A 470 13.07 23.39 25.44
C LEU A 470 14.09 22.27 25.18
N GLU A 471 15.12 22.14 26.00
CA GLU A 471 16.10 21.07 25.88
C GLU A 471 15.45 19.69 26.14
N VAL A 472 14.63 19.53 27.18
CA VAL A 472 13.90 18.27 27.43
C VAL A 472 12.99 17.93 26.28
N ILE A 473 12.26 18.90 25.70
CA ILE A 473 11.41 18.68 24.52
C ILE A 473 12.27 18.22 23.32
N ASP A 474 13.43 18.81 23.09
CA ASP A 474 14.33 18.41 22.00
C ASP A 474 14.85 16.99 22.20
N GLN A 475 15.31 16.63 23.40
CA GLN A 475 15.75 15.26 23.70
C GLN A 475 14.59 14.26 23.55
N LEU A 476 13.37 14.60 23.95
CA LEU A 476 12.20 13.72 23.76
C LEU A 476 11.88 13.51 22.28
N LYS A 477 11.99 14.53 21.44
CA LYS A 477 11.86 14.40 19.99
C LYS A 477 12.91 13.44 19.42
N LYS A 478 14.16 13.55 19.88
CA LYS A 478 15.25 12.64 19.49
C LYS A 478 14.94 11.20 19.91
N ILE A 479 14.59 10.96 21.17
CA ILE A 479 14.21 9.62 21.66
C ILE A 479 13.08 9.00 20.81
N GLN A 480 12.04 9.78 20.51
CA GLN A 480 10.91 9.28 19.70
C GLN A 480 11.33 8.99 18.26
N LYS A 481 12.20 9.83 17.69
CA LYS A 481 12.77 9.61 16.35
C LYS A 481 13.56 8.31 16.30
N TYR A 482 14.46 8.08 17.26
CA TYR A 482 15.28 6.86 17.33
C TYR A 482 14.42 5.61 17.66
N THR A 483 13.44 5.74 18.54
CA THR A 483 12.47 4.66 18.82
C THR A 483 11.74 4.24 17.52
N THR A 484 11.29 5.20 16.73
CA THR A 484 10.60 4.92 15.44
C THR A 484 11.55 4.29 14.44
N LEU A 485 12.79 4.81 14.33
CA LEU A 485 13.83 4.25 13.48
C LEU A 485 14.08 2.77 13.82
N LEU A 486 14.37 2.49 15.08
CA LEU A 486 14.65 1.13 15.54
C LEU A 486 13.45 0.20 15.34
N SER A 487 12.28 0.58 15.88
CA SER A 487 11.12 -0.31 15.91
C SER A 487 10.45 -0.51 14.54
N SER A 488 10.41 0.52 13.69
CA SER A 488 9.66 0.49 12.44
C SER A 488 10.54 0.30 11.20
N HIS A 489 11.74 0.88 11.19
CA HIS A 489 12.57 0.92 9.99
C HIS A 489 13.73 -0.08 9.99
N ILE A 490 14.26 -0.48 11.14
CA ILE A 490 15.31 -1.50 11.23
C ILE A 490 14.69 -2.83 11.68
N ILE A 491 14.46 -3.01 12.98
CA ILE A 491 13.96 -4.27 13.58
C ILE A 491 12.61 -4.66 12.95
N GLY A 492 11.74 -3.65 12.73
CA GLY A 492 10.41 -3.85 12.14
C GLY A 492 10.46 -4.35 10.70
N ARG A 493 11.57 -4.17 9.96
CA ARG A 493 11.78 -4.68 8.60
C ARG A 493 12.57 -5.97 8.58
N GLU A 494 13.61 -6.09 9.41
CA GLU A 494 14.43 -7.31 9.50
C GLU A 494 13.61 -8.57 9.77
N LYS A 495 12.53 -8.48 10.55
CA LYS A 495 11.61 -9.60 10.77
C LYS A 495 10.91 -10.14 9.51
N TYR A 496 10.94 -9.37 8.41
CA TYR A 496 10.40 -9.77 7.10
C TYR A 496 11.50 -10.19 6.12
N LEU A 497 12.76 -10.21 6.57
CA LEU A 497 13.84 -10.70 5.74
C LEU A 497 13.65 -12.20 5.49
N ASN A 498 13.56 -12.56 4.22
CA ASN A 498 13.42 -13.94 3.80
C ASN A 498 14.80 -14.59 3.78
N PHE A 499 15.00 -15.62 4.60
CA PHE A 499 16.31 -16.29 4.73
C PHE A 499 16.75 -17.06 3.46
N MET A 500 15.79 -17.42 2.57
CA MET A 500 16.09 -18.09 1.30
C MET A 500 16.56 -17.13 0.23
N SER A 501 15.92 -15.96 0.12
CA SER A 501 16.23 -14.98 -0.93
C SER A 501 17.19 -13.87 -0.48
N GLY A 502 17.37 -13.66 0.85
CA GLY A 502 18.08 -12.50 1.38
C GLY A 502 17.36 -11.17 1.18
N ARG A 503 16.06 -11.19 0.82
CA ARG A 503 15.28 -10.03 0.41
C ARG A 503 14.08 -9.80 1.33
N ILE A 504 13.56 -8.58 1.30
CA ILE A 504 12.29 -8.20 1.95
C ILE A 504 11.22 -8.18 0.86
N HIS A 505 10.22 -9.05 1.01
CA HIS A 505 9.08 -9.18 0.13
C HIS A 505 7.87 -8.48 0.76
N ALA A 506 7.67 -7.21 0.40
CA ALA A 506 6.50 -6.46 0.85
C ALA A 506 5.24 -6.94 0.12
N GLY A 507 4.12 -7.01 0.83
CA GLY A 507 2.82 -7.24 0.22
C GLY A 507 2.24 -5.94 -0.35
N TYR A 508 1.40 -6.05 -1.37
CA TYR A 508 0.72 -4.91 -1.98
C TYR A 508 -0.79 -5.12 -2.07
N SER A 509 -1.55 -4.04 -1.99
CA SER A 509 -3.02 -4.05 -2.11
C SER A 509 -3.50 -2.86 -2.95
N PRO A 510 -4.32 -3.10 -3.99
CA PRO A 510 -4.89 -2.05 -4.82
C PRO A 510 -6.13 -1.39 -4.19
N PHE A 511 -6.63 -1.90 -3.06
CA PHE A 511 -7.91 -1.50 -2.48
C PHE A 511 -7.85 -0.21 -1.63
N THR A 512 -7.19 0.84 -2.11
CA THR A 512 -7.29 2.15 -1.47
C THR A 512 -8.50 2.94 -1.99
N GLU A 513 -8.90 3.98 -1.25
CA GLU A 513 -10.04 4.83 -1.63
C GLU A 513 -9.82 5.64 -2.91
N THR A 514 -8.57 5.92 -3.27
CA THR A 514 -8.19 6.65 -4.48
C THR A 514 -7.75 5.73 -5.62
N GLY A 515 -7.77 4.40 -5.42
CA GLY A 515 -7.24 3.44 -6.38
C GLY A 515 -5.71 3.31 -6.39
N ARG A 516 -4.99 4.07 -5.55
CA ARG A 516 -3.53 3.94 -5.41
C ARG A 516 -3.15 2.60 -4.81
N LEU A 517 -1.94 2.14 -5.09
CA LEU A 517 -1.36 0.97 -4.44
C LEU A 517 -0.99 1.28 -2.98
N ASN A 518 -1.23 0.35 -2.09
CA ASN A 518 -0.77 0.38 -0.69
C ASN A 518 0.17 -0.79 -0.45
N SER A 519 1.19 -0.59 0.40
CA SER A 519 2.15 -1.63 0.77
C SER A 519 2.02 -2.00 2.25
N PHE A 520 2.27 -3.29 2.58
CA PHE A 520 2.17 -3.83 3.95
C PHE A 520 3.15 -4.99 4.15
N ASN A 521 3.48 -5.29 5.38
CA ASN A 521 4.32 -6.43 5.79
C ASN A 521 5.68 -6.56 5.06
N PRO A 522 6.57 -5.52 5.08
CA PRO A 522 6.44 -4.22 5.69
C PRO A 522 5.88 -3.16 4.74
N ASN A 523 5.42 -2.01 5.28
CA ASN A 523 5.05 -0.90 4.42
C ASN A 523 6.31 -0.25 3.81
N GLY A 524 6.58 -0.56 2.53
CA GLY A 524 7.71 -0.03 1.76
C GLY A 524 7.53 1.45 1.37
N GLN A 525 6.26 1.92 1.27
CA GLN A 525 5.96 3.29 0.82
C GLN A 525 6.16 4.36 1.91
N ASN A 526 6.37 3.95 3.18
CA ASN A 526 6.59 4.86 4.30
C ASN A 526 8.09 5.00 4.68
N VAL A 527 9.02 4.61 3.81
CA VAL A 527 10.45 4.84 4.04
C VAL A 527 10.74 6.34 3.90
N PRO A 528 11.37 6.98 4.91
CA PRO A 528 11.64 8.41 4.89
C PRO A 528 12.37 8.86 3.64
N ARG A 529 12.09 10.11 3.21
CA ARG A 529 12.83 10.71 2.09
C ARG A 529 14.23 11.12 2.54
N PRO A 530 15.25 11.10 1.65
CA PRO A 530 16.63 11.42 2.01
C PRO A 530 16.80 12.76 2.71
N ASP A 531 16.04 13.79 2.31
CA ASP A 531 16.12 15.16 2.87
C ASP A 531 15.77 15.23 4.36
N ASN A 532 15.01 14.26 4.89
CA ASN A 532 14.54 14.22 6.27
C ASN A 532 15.03 12.97 7.03
N ASP A 533 16.01 12.25 6.48
CA ASP A 533 16.49 10.98 6.99
C ASP A 533 17.99 11.00 7.31
N GLU A 534 18.30 11.35 8.55
CA GLU A 534 19.67 11.35 9.10
C GLU A 534 20.37 9.99 8.98
N PHE A 535 19.61 8.91 9.11
CA PHE A 535 20.12 7.54 9.08
C PHE A 535 20.21 6.93 7.69
N LYS A 536 19.72 7.65 6.68
CA LYS A 536 19.72 7.21 5.29
C LYS A 536 19.13 5.80 5.13
N ILE A 537 17.92 5.57 5.69
CA ILE A 537 17.26 4.25 5.73
C ILE A 537 17.11 3.64 4.34
N ARG A 538 16.92 4.48 3.30
CA ARG A 538 16.88 4.00 1.91
C ARG A 538 18.17 3.33 1.48
N ASN A 539 19.31 3.64 2.11
CA ASN A 539 20.60 3.01 1.79
C ASN A 539 20.71 1.57 2.25
N PHE A 540 19.77 1.08 3.07
CA PHE A 540 19.71 -0.35 3.42
C PHE A 540 19.27 -1.24 2.25
N PHE A 541 18.62 -0.64 1.25
CA PHE A 541 18.18 -1.35 0.06
C PHE A 541 19.22 -1.23 -1.04
N VAL A 542 19.71 -2.38 -1.50
CA VAL A 542 20.82 -2.53 -2.43
C VAL A 542 20.44 -3.50 -3.56
N PRO A 543 21.07 -3.43 -4.75
CA PRO A 543 20.89 -4.44 -5.77
C PRO A 543 21.65 -5.74 -5.45
N LYS A 544 21.38 -6.82 -6.19
CA LYS A 544 22.24 -8.01 -6.22
C LYS A 544 23.62 -7.68 -6.83
N PRO A 545 24.64 -8.49 -6.54
CA PRO A 545 25.93 -8.39 -7.24
C PRO A 545 25.76 -8.43 -8.78
N GLY A 546 26.43 -7.52 -9.49
CA GLY A 546 26.34 -7.37 -10.94
C GLY A 546 25.09 -6.64 -11.46
N LYS A 547 24.27 -6.10 -10.53
CA LYS A 547 23.07 -5.32 -10.83
C LYS A 547 23.18 -3.90 -10.29
N ILE A 548 22.33 -3.02 -10.84
CA ILE A 548 22.12 -1.66 -10.35
C ILE A 548 20.62 -1.43 -10.17
N LEU A 549 20.24 -0.59 -9.19
CA LEU A 549 18.85 -0.13 -9.05
C LEU A 549 18.60 0.97 -10.10
N PHE A 550 17.54 0.79 -10.86
CA PHE A 550 17.03 1.79 -11.80
C PHE A 550 15.70 2.31 -11.27
N PHE A 551 15.57 3.63 -11.21
CA PHE A 551 14.39 4.33 -10.71
C PHE A 551 13.83 5.17 -11.84
N ILE A 552 12.51 5.16 -11.99
CA ILE A 552 11.85 6.02 -12.94
C ILE A 552 10.57 6.59 -12.32
N ASP A 553 10.39 7.89 -12.44
CA ASP A 553 9.33 8.67 -11.80
C ASP A 553 8.68 9.63 -12.80
N PHE A 554 7.40 9.87 -12.64
CA PHE A 554 6.70 10.88 -13.42
C PHE A 554 6.98 12.30 -12.90
N SER A 555 7.40 13.22 -13.77
CA SER A 555 7.68 14.60 -13.42
C SER A 555 6.39 15.44 -13.31
N GLY A 556 6.05 15.87 -12.09
CA GLY A 556 4.90 16.75 -11.84
C GLY A 556 3.53 16.20 -12.27
N PHE A 557 3.36 14.91 -12.26
CA PHE A 557 2.29 14.19 -12.94
C PHE A 557 0.87 14.62 -12.54
N GLU A 558 0.59 14.70 -11.25
CA GLU A 558 -0.75 15.13 -10.78
C GLU A 558 -1.07 16.58 -11.17
N LEU A 559 -0.07 17.45 -11.25
CA LEU A 559 -0.27 18.83 -11.70
C LEU A 559 -0.53 18.90 -13.22
N ARG A 560 0.09 18.03 -14.02
CA ARG A 560 -0.20 17.89 -15.46
C ARG A 560 -1.64 17.38 -15.69
N LEU A 561 -2.09 16.42 -14.88
CA LEU A 561 -3.48 15.96 -14.90
C LEU A 561 -4.46 17.07 -14.43
N MET A 562 -4.08 17.87 -13.43
CA MET A 562 -4.88 19.01 -13.00
C MET A 562 -4.98 20.07 -14.12
N ALA A 563 -3.89 20.38 -14.80
CA ALA A 563 -3.89 21.29 -15.96
C ALA A 563 -4.91 20.85 -17.02
N TRP A 564 -4.87 19.59 -17.38
CA TRP A 564 -5.82 19.01 -18.32
C TRP A 564 -7.27 19.02 -17.81
N LYS A 565 -7.51 18.54 -16.58
CA LYS A 565 -8.88 18.45 -16.02
C LYS A 565 -9.52 19.82 -15.81
N SER A 566 -8.75 20.82 -15.40
CA SER A 566 -9.22 22.19 -15.21
C SER A 566 -9.32 22.96 -16.54
N GLY A 567 -8.53 22.58 -17.54
CA GLY A 567 -8.36 23.37 -18.78
C GLY A 567 -7.69 24.71 -18.50
N ASP A 568 -6.84 24.80 -17.46
CA ASP A 568 -6.16 26.05 -17.11
C ASP A 568 -5.04 26.37 -18.11
N GLU A 569 -5.26 27.41 -18.90
CA GLU A 569 -4.38 27.79 -20.01
C GLU A 569 -2.98 28.13 -19.53
N VAL A 570 -2.83 28.78 -18.37
CA VAL A 570 -1.53 29.14 -17.79
C VAL A 570 -0.75 27.90 -17.40
N MET A 571 -1.40 26.90 -16.78
CA MET A 571 -0.75 25.64 -16.45
C MET A 571 -0.36 24.86 -17.71
N ILE A 572 -1.25 24.79 -18.70
CA ILE A 572 -0.99 24.09 -19.98
C ILE A 572 0.20 24.73 -20.69
N GLU A 573 0.24 26.06 -20.79
CA GLU A 573 1.35 26.80 -21.38
C GLU A 573 2.68 26.55 -20.65
N LEU A 574 2.67 26.64 -19.30
CA LEU A 574 3.87 26.38 -18.50
C LEU A 574 4.45 24.97 -18.76
N PHE A 575 3.61 23.94 -18.79
CA PHE A 575 4.10 22.59 -19.06
C PHE A 575 4.58 22.41 -20.51
N ASN A 576 3.96 23.09 -21.48
CA ASN A 576 4.38 23.01 -22.88
C ASN A 576 5.68 23.77 -23.16
N THR A 577 5.99 24.79 -22.36
CA THR A 577 7.20 25.63 -22.50
C THR A 577 8.33 25.24 -21.53
N GLY A 578 8.12 24.23 -20.67
CA GLY A 578 9.10 23.84 -19.65
C GLY A 578 9.22 24.82 -18.50
N GLY A 579 8.19 25.65 -18.23
CA GLY A 579 8.16 26.63 -17.15
C GLY A 579 8.01 25.97 -15.74
N ASP A 580 8.45 26.70 -14.72
CA ASP A 580 8.34 26.24 -13.32
C ASP A 580 7.07 26.77 -12.65
N MET A 581 6.05 25.91 -12.54
CA MET A 581 4.78 26.23 -11.89
C MET A 581 4.94 26.78 -10.45
N HIS A 582 5.92 26.32 -9.70
CA HIS A 582 6.15 26.78 -8.33
C HIS A 582 6.81 28.16 -8.29
N ARG A 583 7.71 28.46 -9.24
CA ARG A 583 8.27 29.81 -9.40
C ARG A 583 7.20 30.80 -9.84
N ARG A 584 6.34 30.43 -10.79
CA ARG A 584 5.20 31.24 -11.23
C ARG A 584 4.28 31.60 -10.07
N THR A 585 3.90 30.63 -9.24
CA THR A 585 3.07 30.89 -8.06
C THR A 585 3.79 31.81 -7.05
N ALA A 586 5.08 31.57 -6.80
CA ALA A 586 5.87 32.41 -5.92
C ALA A 586 5.99 33.86 -6.44
N SER A 587 6.11 34.03 -7.76
CA SER A 587 6.08 35.36 -8.41
C SER A 587 4.77 36.10 -8.13
N VAL A 588 3.62 35.40 -8.30
CA VAL A 588 2.30 36.01 -7.97
C VAL A 588 2.18 36.32 -6.48
N MET A 589 2.73 35.49 -5.60
CA MET A 589 2.71 35.65 -4.15
C MET A 589 3.56 36.86 -3.67
N THR A 590 4.73 37.06 -4.27
CA THR A 590 5.73 38.03 -3.79
C THR A 590 5.78 39.30 -4.63
N GLY A 591 5.20 39.30 -5.83
CA GLY A 591 5.33 40.38 -6.80
C GLY A 591 6.70 40.46 -7.50
N LYS A 592 7.62 39.52 -7.24
CA LYS A 592 8.94 39.43 -7.86
C LYS A 592 8.87 38.74 -9.23
N SER A 593 9.85 39.00 -10.10
CA SER A 593 10.01 38.19 -11.32
C SER A 593 10.37 36.73 -10.99
N GLU A 594 10.07 35.78 -11.87
CA GLU A 594 10.37 34.35 -11.64
C GLU A 594 11.88 34.08 -11.44
N ALA A 595 12.74 34.89 -12.06
CA ALA A 595 14.18 34.79 -11.92
C ALA A 595 14.68 35.19 -10.51
N GLU A 596 13.99 36.10 -9.83
CA GLU A 596 14.33 36.61 -8.49
C GLU A 596 13.80 35.73 -7.36
N ILE A 597 12.98 34.69 -7.66
CA ILE A 597 12.39 33.82 -6.66
C ILE A 597 13.47 32.98 -5.98
N VAL A 598 13.57 33.11 -4.66
CA VAL A 598 14.52 32.33 -3.87
C VAL A 598 13.93 30.96 -3.51
N LYS A 599 14.83 30.01 -3.13
CA LYS A 599 14.45 28.60 -2.82
C LYS A 599 13.33 28.49 -1.78
N LYS A 600 13.30 29.35 -0.74
CA LYS A 600 12.26 29.34 0.30
C LYS A 600 10.88 29.69 -0.27
N GLU A 601 10.79 30.78 -1.05
CA GLU A 601 9.54 31.25 -1.67
C GLU A 601 8.98 30.17 -2.63
N ARG A 602 9.86 29.56 -3.44
CA ARG A 602 9.49 28.43 -4.30
C ARG A 602 8.98 27.23 -3.51
N THR A 603 9.56 26.93 -2.34
CA THR A 603 9.11 25.82 -1.47
C THR A 603 7.74 26.11 -0.85
N ASP A 604 7.51 27.35 -0.39
CA ASP A 604 6.20 27.78 0.12
C ASP A 604 5.12 27.66 -0.96
N ALA A 605 5.41 28.15 -2.17
CA ALA A 605 4.53 28.03 -3.32
C ALA A 605 4.27 26.56 -3.72
N LYS A 606 5.29 25.70 -3.64
CA LYS A 606 5.13 24.24 -3.88
C LYS A 606 4.14 23.62 -2.91
N ALA A 607 4.22 23.94 -1.62
CA ALA A 607 3.27 23.47 -0.62
C ALA A 607 1.84 23.96 -0.91
N GLY A 608 1.70 25.22 -1.35
CA GLY A 608 0.43 25.82 -1.78
C GLY A 608 -0.16 25.12 -3.00
N ASN A 609 0.61 24.94 -4.05
CA ASN A 609 0.16 24.31 -5.30
C ASN A 609 -0.41 22.90 -5.07
N PHE A 610 0.30 22.09 -4.31
CA PHE A 610 -0.20 20.74 -3.96
C PHE A 610 -1.42 20.83 -3.03
N GLY A 611 -1.37 21.69 -2.00
CA GLY A 611 -2.47 21.83 -1.05
C GLY A 611 -3.80 22.22 -1.74
N ILE A 612 -3.77 23.22 -2.61
CA ILE A 612 -4.95 23.76 -3.29
C ILE A 612 -5.45 22.83 -4.38
N SER A 613 -4.56 22.16 -5.12
CA SER A 613 -4.95 21.15 -6.12
C SER A 613 -5.84 20.06 -5.52
N TYR A 614 -5.70 19.80 -4.21
CA TYR A 614 -6.52 18.82 -3.48
C TYR A 614 -7.69 19.43 -2.68
N GLY A 615 -8.06 20.67 -2.96
CA GLY A 615 -9.15 21.36 -2.26
C GLY A 615 -8.79 21.76 -0.82
N GLY A 616 -7.50 21.91 -0.52
CA GLY A 616 -7.01 22.37 0.78
C GLY A 616 -7.35 23.83 1.07
N THR A 617 -7.52 24.13 2.35
CA THR A 617 -7.72 25.48 2.87
C THR A 617 -6.46 26.00 3.55
N GLU A 618 -6.44 27.29 3.92
CA GLU A 618 -5.37 27.90 4.73
C GLU A 618 -5.08 27.12 6.01
N HIS A 619 -6.10 26.61 6.69
CA HIS A 619 -5.94 25.73 7.88
C HIS A 619 -5.21 24.42 7.55
N ALA A 620 -5.56 23.78 6.43
CA ALA A 620 -4.91 22.55 6.01
C ALA A 620 -3.45 22.81 5.59
N LEU A 621 -3.20 23.95 4.97
CA LEU A 621 -1.85 24.38 4.58
C LEU A 621 -0.99 24.70 5.81
N GLN A 622 -1.53 25.41 6.79
CA GLN A 622 -0.88 25.68 8.08
C GLN A 622 -0.49 24.38 8.79
N PHE A 623 -1.42 23.43 8.87
CA PHE A 623 -1.15 22.12 9.44
C PHE A 623 -0.04 21.36 8.69
N THR A 624 -0.03 21.46 7.36
CA THR A 624 1.02 20.86 6.52
C THR A 624 2.39 21.48 6.78
N PHE A 625 2.49 22.81 6.87
CA PHE A 625 3.75 23.49 7.21
C PHE A 625 4.25 23.06 8.58
N LYS A 626 3.37 23.03 9.58
CA LYS A 626 3.72 22.62 10.93
C LYS A 626 4.21 21.16 11.01
N THR A 627 3.50 20.22 10.39
CA THR A 627 3.75 18.78 10.60
C THR A 627 4.76 18.18 9.63
N LYS A 628 4.78 18.65 8.38
CA LYS A 628 5.63 18.09 7.33
C LYS A 628 6.94 18.87 7.15
N TYR A 629 6.85 20.19 7.23
CA TYR A 629 8.03 21.05 7.03
C TYR A 629 8.65 21.53 8.34
N MET A 630 7.99 21.27 9.49
CA MET A 630 8.41 21.75 10.82
C MET A 630 8.56 23.29 10.86
N ILE A 631 7.76 23.98 10.06
CA ILE A 631 7.78 25.45 9.92
C ILE A 631 6.43 26.00 10.44
N ARG A 632 6.50 27.03 11.25
CA ARG A 632 5.33 27.78 11.65
C ARG A 632 4.97 28.82 10.58
N LYS A 633 3.72 28.82 10.15
CA LYS A 633 3.10 29.85 9.31
C LYS A 633 1.84 30.33 9.99
N THR A 634 1.55 31.63 9.89
CA THR A 634 0.27 32.19 10.34
C THR A 634 -0.84 31.81 9.37
N LEU A 635 -2.10 31.92 9.81
CA LEU A 635 -3.23 31.71 8.90
C LEU A 635 -3.25 32.74 7.76
N ASP A 636 -2.85 33.97 8.03
CA ASP A 636 -2.76 35.04 7.03
C ASP A 636 -1.71 34.73 5.96
N GLU A 637 -0.50 34.27 6.35
CA GLU A 637 0.51 33.80 5.40
C GLU A 637 -0.01 32.63 4.56
N CYS A 638 -0.69 31.67 5.19
CA CYS A 638 -1.28 30.56 4.47
C CYS A 638 -2.41 31.01 3.54
N ALA A 639 -3.23 31.96 3.94
CA ALA A 639 -4.27 32.56 3.11
C ALA A 639 -3.69 33.32 1.91
N GLN A 640 -2.57 34.05 2.09
CA GLN A 640 -1.86 34.70 0.99
C GLN A 640 -1.36 33.67 -0.05
N ILE A 641 -0.77 32.54 0.39
CA ILE A 641 -0.33 31.45 -0.48
C ILE A 641 -1.53 30.86 -1.24
N VAL A 642 -2.62 30.56 -0.53
CA VAL A 642 -3.87 30.03 -1.12
C VAL A 642 -4.43 30.99 -2.17
N ASN A 643 -4.48 32.28 -1.90
CA ASN A 643 -4.98 33.29 -2.81
C ASN A 643 -4.05 33.47 -4.03
N ALA A 644 -2.73 33.42 -3.85
CA ALA A 644 -1.78 33.45 -4.95
C ALA A 644 -1.96 32.27 -5.91
N VAL A 645 -2.16 31.05 -5.42
CA VAL A 645 -2.45 29.88 -6.28
C VAL A 645 -3.76 30.08 -7.06
N LYS A 646 -4.83 30.51 -6.37
CA LYS A 646 -6.14 30.76 -7.01
C LYS A 646 -6.10 31.90 -8.05
N THR A 647 -5.24 32.86 -7.84
CA THR A 647 -5.03 33.99 -8.77
C THR A 647 -4.20 33.55 -9.97
N ALA A 648 -3.15 32.78 -9.75
CA ALA A 648 -2.29 32.25 -10.80
C ALA A 648 -3.05 31.27 -11.72
N TYR A 649 -3.92 30.43 -11.13
CA TYR A 649 -4.62 29.32 -11.84
C TYR A 649 -6.12 29.38 -11.61
N LYS A 650 -6.80 30.28 -12.31
CA LYS A 650 -8.22 30.60 -12.11
C LYS A 650 -9.17 29.45 -12.41
N ARG A 651 -8.81 28.56 -13.33
CA ARG A 651 -9.63 27.41 -13.73
C ARG A 651 -9.67 26.28 -12.71
N ILE A 652 -8.69 26.19 -11.80
CA ILE A 652 -8.71 25.16 -10.75
C ILE A 652 -9.94 25.30 -9.83
N PRO A 653 -10.24 26.46 -9.22
CA PRO A 653 -11.44 26.62 -8.40
C PRO A 653 -12.75 26.43 -9.17
N GLU A 654 -12.78 26.77 -10.48
CA GLU A 654 -13.94 26.54 -11.34
C GLU A 654 -14.18 25.04 -11.56
N TYR A 655 -13.13 24.31 -11.89
CA TYR A 655 -13.17 22.85 -12.03
C TYR A 655 -13.64 22.18 -10.72
N GLN A 656 -13.07 22.58 -9.57
CA GLN A 656 -13.45 22.02 -8.28
C GLN A 656 -14.94 22.26 -7.96
N ARG A 657 -15.47 23.44 -8.24
CA ARG A 657 -16.91 23.72 -8.06
C ARG A 657 -17.78 22.87 -8.99
N LYS A 658 -17.39 22.76 -10.27
CA LYS A 658 -18.11 21.96 -11.28
C LYS A 658 -18.19 20.50 -10.86
N ILE A 659 -17.07 19.87 -10.54
CA ILE A 659 -17.03 18.44 -10.17
C ILE A 659 -17.78 18.13 -8.88
N VAL A 660 -17.83 19.07 -7.92
CA VAL A 660 -18.63 18.92 -6.69
C VAL A 660 -20.13 18.98 -7.03
N LEU A 661 -20.57 19.86 -7.94
CA LEU A 661 -21.96 19.93 -8.39
C LEU A 661 -22.39 18.64 -9.09
N GLU A 662 -21.58 18.15 -10.04
CA GLU A 662 -21.81 16.88 -10.72
C GLU A 662 -21.87 15.71 -9.71
N ALA A 663 -20.94 15.68 -8.74
CA ALA A 663 -20.94 14.65 -7.70
C ALA A 663 -22.18 14.70 -6.79
N ARG A 664 -22.75 15.87 -6.53
CA ARG A 664 -24.00 16.02 -5.77
C ARG A 664 -25.21 15.45 -6.50
N GLU A 665 -25.22 15.56 -7.84
CA GLU A 665 -26.31 15.04 -8.67
C GLU A 665 -26.22 13.52 -8.80
N GLN A 666 -25.05 12.99 -9.11
CA GLN A 666 -24.88 11.55 -9.42
C GLN A 666 -24.43 10.68 -8.24
N GLY A 667 -23.92 11.26 -7.14
CA GLY A 667 -23.50 10.55 -5.94
C GLY A 667 -22.11 9.90 -6.02
N TYR A 668 -21.37 10.09 -7.11
CA TYR A 668 -20.03 9.51 -7.33
C TYR A 668 -19.15 10.41 -8.20
N VAL A 669 -17.87 10.04 -8.31
CA VAL A 669 -16.93 10.57 -9.30
C VAL A 669 -16.18 9.41 -9.98
N GLN A 670 -15.66 9.67 -11.19
CA GLN A 670 -14.89 8.69 -11.96
C GLN A 670 -13.53 9.22 -12.39
N THR A 671 -12.59 8.29 -12.56
CA THR A 671 -11.28 8.54 -13.15
C THR A 671 -11.36 8.55 -14.68
N ILE A 672 -10.21 8.80 -15.31
CA ILE A 672 -10.05 8.81 -16.77
C ILE A 672 -10.44 7.48 -17.43
N TYR A 673 -10.13 6.35 -16.80
CA TYR A 673 -10.41 5.02 -17.34
C TYR A 673 -11.66 4.35 -16.75
N GLY A 674 -12.33 4.96 -15.76
CA GLY A 674 -13.62 4.49 -15.27
C GLY A 674 -13.65 3.98 -13.84
N TYR A 675 -12.54 4.03 -13.08
CA TYR A 675 -12.63 3.78 -11.64
C TYR A 675 -13.67 4.71 -11.02
N MET A 676 -14.58 4.13 -10.24
CA MET A 676 -15.69 4.87 -9.63
C MET A 676 -15.54 4.91 -8.11
N ARG A 677 -15.72 6.11 -7.55
CA ARG A 677 -15.79 6.31 -6.10
C ARG A 677 -17.14 6.88 -5.71
N LEU A 678 -17.88 6.14 -4.89
CA LEU A 678 -19.13 6.63 -4.29
C LEU A 678 -18.82 7.69 -3.22
N LEU A 679 -19.68 8.69 -3.11
CA LEU A 679 -19.58 9.81 -2.19
C LEU A 679 -20.84 9.96 -1.32
N PRO A 680 -21.13 9.01 -0.41
CA PRO A 680 -22.40 8.99 0.34
C PRO A 680 -22.59 10.22 1.24
N GLY A 681 -21.49 10.93 1.57
CA GLY A 681 -21.54 12.15 2.37
C GLY A 681 -21.73 13.44 1.59
N ILE A 682 -21.79 13.41 0.24
CA ILE A 682 -21.73 14.63 -0.60
C ILE A 682 -22.93 15.59 -0.37
N ASN A 683 -24.08 15.04 -0.04
CA ASN A 683 -25.30 15.77 0.28
C ASN A 683 -25.66 15.73 1.79
N SER A 684 -24.69 15.39 2.67
CA SER A 684 -24.91 15.33 4.11
C SER A 684 -25.28 16.69 4.69
N ALA A 685 -26.24 16.73 5.61
CA ALA A 685 -26.53 17.93 6.40
C ALA A 685 -25.35 18.29 7.34
N ASN A 686 -24.57 17.29 7.79
CA ASN A 686 -23.37 17.50 8.58
C ASN A 686 -22.29 18.16 7.73
N ARG A 687 -21.88 19.38 8.12
CA ARG A 687 -20.87 20.18 7.40
C ARG A 687 -19.51 19.48 7.29
N ARG A 688 -19.10 18.72 8.31
CA ARG A 688 -17.81 17.99 8.31
C ARG A 688 -17.80 16.86 7.28
N ASP A 689 -18.86 16.04 7.26
CA ASP A 689 -18.99 14.91 6.33
C ASP A 689 -19.11 15.41 4.89
N ARG A 690 -19.95 16.46 4.67
CA ARG A 690 -20.11 17.09 3.37
C ARG A 690 -18.80 17.69 2.86
N GLY A 691 -18.09 18.48 3.67
CA GLY A 691 -16.79 19.06 3.29
C GLY A 691 -15.72 18.00 3.02
N SER A 692 -15.77 16.85 3.72
CA SER A 692 -14.90 15.72 3.41
C SER A 692 -15.22 15.12 2.05
N ALA A 693 -16.50 14.89 1.74
CA ALA A 693 -16.94 14.35 0.45
C ALA A 693 -16.66 15.31 -0.73
N GLU A 694 -16.80 16.63 -0.53
CA GLU A 694 -16.47 17.65 -1.53
C GLU A 694 -14.97 17.62 -1.88
N ARG A 695 -14.07 17.50 -0.89
CA ARG A 695 -12.64 17.32 -1.15
C ARG A 695 -12.33 16.02 -1.87
N GLN A 696 -13.02 14.92 -1.51
CA GLN A 696 -12.89 13.65 -2.21
C GLN A 696 -13.37 13.75 -3.66
N ALA A 697 -14.44 14.49 -3.91
CA ALA A 697 -14.96 14.76 -5.27
C ALA A 697 -13.94 15.50 -6.13
N ALA A 698 -13.31 16.54 -5.60
CA ALA A 698 -12.31 17.33 -6.32
C ALA A 698 -11.00 16.53 -6.59
N ASN A 699 -10.61 15.68 -5.63
CA ASN A 699 -9.31 15.00 -5.65
C ASN A 699 -9.31 13.68 -6.43
N THR A 700 -10.36 12.85 -6.29
CA THR A 700 -10.38 11.50 -6.88
C THR A 700 -10.21 11.46 -8.40
N PRO A 701 -10.81 12.37 -9.21
CA PRO A 701 -10.61 12.37 -10.66
C PRO A 701 -9.17 12.67 -11.11
N VAL A 702 -8.37 13.31 -10.27
CA VAL A 702 -6.95 13.61 -10.53
C VAL A 702 -6.06 12.51 -9.99
N GLN A 703 -6.08 12.27 -8.67
CA GLN A 703 -5.23 11.24 -8.04
C GLN A 703 -5.57 9.82 -8.49
N GLY A 704 -6.86 9.52 -8.65
CA GLY A 704 -7.28 8.21 -9.12
C GLY A 704 -6.89 7.99 -10.58
N SER A 705 -6.97 9.04 -11.43
CA SER A 705 -6.48 8.94 -12.81
C SER A 705 -4.96 8.74 -12.87
N ALA A 706 -4.20 9.39 -11.99
CA ALA A 706 -2.76 9.15 -11.88
C ALA A 706 -2.47 7.69 -11.50
N ALA A 707 -3.23 7.14 -10.55
CA ALA A 707 -3.10 5.74 -10.15
C ALA A 707 -3.46 4.77 -11.29
N ASP A 708 -4.52 5.05 -12.04
CA ASP A 708 -4.93 4.24 -13.20
C ASP A 708 -3.87 4.24 -14.31
N ILE A 709 -3.30 5.42 -14.61
CA ILE A 709 -2.24 5.54 -15.63
C ILE A 709 -0.99 4.79 -15.19
N MET A 710 -0.59 4.91 -13.91
CA MET A 710 0.53 4.17 -13.36
C MET A 710 0.32 2.65 -13.50
N LYS A 711 -0.88 2.13 -13.18
CA LYS A 711 -1.22 0.72 -13.35
C LYS A 711 -1.18 0.28 -14.80
N LYS A 712 -1.72 1.12 -15.71
CA LYS A 712 -1.68 0.84 -17.16
C LYS A 712 -0.25 0.72 -17.67
N VAL A 713 0.60 1.67 -17.32
CA VAL A 713 2.03 1.67 -17.68
C VAL A 713 2.73 0.41 -17.16
N GLN A 714 2.52 0.07 -15.89
CA GLN A 714 3.14 -1.12 -15.30
C GLN A 714 2.60 -2.42 -15.92
N ASN A 715 1.32 -2.47 -16.32
CA ASN A 715 0.76 -3.59 -17.07
C ASN A 715 1.47 -3.77 -18.43
N GLU A 716 1.71 -2.68 -19.17
CA GLU A 716 2.41 -2.70 -20.46
C GLU A 716 3.89 -3.12 -20.30
N ILE A 717 4.57 -2.62 -19.26
CA ILE A 717 5.94 -3.04 -18.93
C ILE A 717 5.97 -4.53 -18.56
N TYR A 718 5.01 -5.02 -17.75
CA TYR A 718 4.90 -6.45 -17.43
C TYR A 718 4.78 -7.32 -18.67
N GLU A 719 3.92 -6.94 -19.62
CA GLU A 719 3.77 -7.65 -20.89
C GLU A 719 5.08 -7.66 -21.68
N SER A 720 5.79 -6.54 -21.76
CA SER A 720 7.08 -6.45 -22.46
C SER A 720 8.17 -7.34 -21.82
N ILE A 721 8.23 -7.37 -20.46
CA ILE A 721 9.14 -8.26 -19.74
C ILE A 721 8.81 -9.73 -20.04
N GLY A 722 7.55 -10.12 -19.95
CA GLY A 722 7.12 -11.49 -20.17
C GLY A 722 7.27 -11.98 -21.62
N LYS A 723 7.15 -11.08 -22.60
CA LYS A 723 7.43 -11.34 -24.02
C LYS A 723 8.91 -11.25 -24.37
N GLN A 724 9.73 -10.80 -23.43
CA GLN A 724 11.15 -10.54 -23.64
C GLN A 724 11.41 -9.54 -24.78
N GLU A 725 10.60 -8.47 -24.82
CA GLU A 725 10.69 -7.43 -25.85
C GLU A 725 11.82 -6.45 -25.55
N GLY A 726 12.73 -6.28 -26.51
CA GLY A 726 13.89 -5.39 -26.38
C GLY A 726 14.84 -5.83 -25.26
N VAL A 727 15.20 -4.87 -24.39
CA VAL A 727 16.08 -5.11 -23.25
C VAL A 727 15.33 -5.51 -21.98
N LEU A 728 14.00 -5.46 -22.00
CA LEU A 728 13.16 -5.88 -20.87
C LEU A 728 12.97 -7.39 -20.94
N ALA A 729 13.80 -8.13 -20.24
CA ALA A 729 13.73 -9.58 -20.16
C ALA A 729 13.72 -10.03 -18.70
N HIS A 730 13.16 -11.22 -18.46
CA HIS A 730 13.20 -11.85 -17.13
C HIS A 730 14.66 -12.03 -16.66
N GLY A 731 14.96 -11.51 -15.48
CA GLY A 731 16.28 -11.54 -14.88
C GLY A 731 17.23 -10.42 -15.34
N SER A 732 16.95 -9.73 -16.45
CA SER A 732 17.74 -8.56 -16.89
C SER A 732 17.15 -7.24 -16.39
N ALA A 733 15.82 -7.13 -16.35
CA ALA A 733 15.10 -5.96 -15.84
C ALA A 733 13.92 -6.41 -14.97
N ASP A 734 14.17 -6.60 -13.68
CA ASP A 734 13.16 -7.06 -12.74
C ASP A 734 12.46 -5.88 -12.06
N MET A 735 11.14 -5.77 -12.22
CA MET A 735 10.32 -4.79 -11.50
C MET A 735 10.17 -5.23 -10.04
N ILE A 736 10.80 -4.52 -9.10
CA ILE A 736 10.92 -4.96 -7.70
C ILE A 736 10.02 -4.19 -6.72
N ALA A 737 9.63 -2.96 -7.03
CA ALA A 737 8.75 -2.16 -6.17
C ALA A 737 8.11 -0.98 -6.90
N GLN A 738 7.00 -0.50 -6.33
CA GLN A 738 6.43 0.81 -6.63
C GLN A 738 6.33 1.64 -5.34
N ILE A 739 6.89 2.86 -5.37
CA ILE A 739 6.87 3.80 -4.25
C ILE A 739 6.22 5.11 -4.70
N HIS A 740 4.94 5.29 -4.40
CA HIS A 740 4.10 6.38 -4.90
C HIS A 740 3.99 6.37 -6.44
N ASP A 741 4.59 7.34 -7.11
CA ASP A 741 4.66 7.52 -8.57
C ASP A 741 6.01 7.07 -9.18
N GLU A 742 6.89 6.47 -8.36
CA GLU A 742 8.17 5.90 -8.77
C GLU A 742 8.09 4.38 -8.91
N ILE A 743 8.62 3.84 -10.02
CA ILE A 743 8.84 2.40 -10.21
C ILE A 743 10.32 2.11 -10.01
N ILE A 744 10.62 1.03 -9.30
CA ILE A 744 11.99 0.59 -9.02
C ILE A 744 12.21 -0.75 -9.71
N PHE A 745 13.31 -0.81 -10.47
CA PHE A 745 13.80 -2.01 -11.13
C PHE A 745 15.18 -2.39 -10.59
N GLU A 746 15.51 -3.66 -10.70
CA GLU A 746 16.87 -4.19 -10.58
C GLU A 746 17.29 -4.64 -11.98
N ILE A 747 18.32 -3.99 -12.53
CA ILE A 747 18.76 -4.21 -13.92
C ILE A 747 20.25 -4.55 -13.96
N ASP A 748 20.73 -5.09 -15.07
CA ASP A 748 22.16 -5.35 -15.27
C ASP A 748 22.97 -4.05 -15.18
N ASP A 749 24.11 -4.09 -14.48
CA ASP A 749 25.04 -2.96 -14.32
C ASP A 749 25.91 -2.77 -15.56
N ASP A 750 25.25 -2.48 -16.67
CA ASP A 750 25.83 -2.28 -18.00
C ASP A 750 25.31 -0.97 -18.61
N PRO A 751 26.20 -0.05 -19.07
CA PRO A 751 25.81 1.23 -19.65
C PRO A 751 24.83 1.14 -20.82
N GLU A 752 25.02 0.19 -21.73
CA GLU A 752 24.16 0.02 -22.89
C GLU A 752 22.77 -0.45 -22.46
N ILE A 753 22.70 -1.38 -21.50
CA ILE A 753 21.45 -1.89 -20.94
C ILE A 753 20.72 -0.79 -20.18
N VAL A 754 21.41 -0.03 -19.34
CA VAL A 754 20.79 1.07 -18.55
C VAL A 754 20.14 2.10 -19.48
N VAL A 755 20.86 2.56 -20.51
CA VAL A 755 20.36 3.54 -21.48
C VAL A 755 19.16 2.98 -22.26
N ALA A 756 19.25 1.73 -22.69
CA ALA A 756 18.22 1.08 -23.47
C ALA A 756 16.95 0.82 -22.61
N VAL A 757 17.10 0.42 -21.35
CA VAL A 757 15.98 0.25 -20.40
C VAL A 757 15.30 1.60 -20.13
N GLU A 758 16.07 2.66 -19.83
CA GLU A 758 15.49 4.00 -19.64
C GLU A 758 14.68 4.42 -20.86
N LYS A 759 15.25 4.30 -22.06
CA LYS A 759 14.57 4.66 -23.31
C LYS A 759 13.28 3.87 -23.52
N GLN A 760 13.31 2.56 -23.34
CA GLN A 760 12.15 1.69 -23.54
C GLN A 760 11.03 1.99 -22.54
N ILE A 761 11.35 2.19 -21.26
CA ILE A 761 10.37 2.49 -20.23
C ILE A 761 9.79 3.90 -20.43
N LYS A 762 10.61 4.90 -20.73
CA LYS A 762 10.13 6.25 -21.07
C LYS A 762 9.16 6.24 -22.24
N GLN A 763 9.39 5.46 -23.28
CA GLN A 763 8.48 5.32 -24.42
C GLN A 763 7.07 4.86 -23.99
N VAL A 764 6.95 4.04 -22.94
CA VAL A 764 5.66 3.60 -22.38
C VAL A 764 5.08 4.68 -21.48
N MET A 765 5.89 5.26 -20.59
CA MET A 765 5.42 6.22 -19.58
C MET A 765 4.96 7.56 -20.18
N GLU A 766 5.67 8.05 -21.18
CA GLU A 766 5.45 9.39 -21.77
C GLU A 766 4.32 9.42 -22.83
N GLN A 767 3.64 8.29 -23.03
CA GLN A 767 2.48 8.23 -23.91
C GLN A 767 1.32 9.08 -23.38
N PRO A 768 0.65 9.85 -24.24
CA PRO A 768 -0.55 10.55 -23.84
C PRO A 768 -1.59 9.58 -23.29
N PRO A 769 -2.15 9.81 -22.08
CA PRO A 769 -3.09 8.87 -21.47
C PRO A 769 -4.41 8.76 -22.22
N VAL A 770 -4.77 9.81 -22.98
CA VAL A 770 -5.92 9.85 -23.90
C VAL A 770 -5.58 10.67 -25.13
N PRO A 771 -6.26 10.41 -26.27
CA PRO A 771 -6.13 11.26 -27.45
C PRO A 771 -6.42 12.74 -27.14
N GLY A 772 -5.57 13.63 -27.61
CA GLY A 772 -5.71 15.09 -27.41
C GLY A 772 -5.35 15.58 -26.00
N PHE A 773 -4.58 14.82 -25.25
CA PHE A 773 -4.02 15.28 -23.96
C PHE A 773 -3.13 16.51 -24.18
N PRO A 774 -3.39 17.67 -23.51
CA PRO A 774 -2.86 18.96 -23.95
C PRO A 774 -1.45 19.28 -23.46
N VAL A 775 -0.86 18.46 -22.57
CA VAL A 775 0.46 18.68 -21.97
C VAL A 775 1.34 17.46 -22.14
N PRO A 776 2.66 17.60 -22.32
CA PRO A 776 3.56 16.44 -22.37
C PRO A 776 3.54 15.69 -21.04
N ILE A 777 3.70 14.38 -21.10
CA ILE A 777 4.03 13.56 -19.94
C ILE A 777 5.54 13.35 -19.97
N GLU A 778 6.21 13.58 -18.87
CA GLU A 778 7.65 13.43 -18.75
C GLU A 778 7.98 12.45 -17.63
N ALA A 779 8.96 11.59 -17.87
CA ALA A 779 9.50 10.65 -16.90
C ALA A 779 11.01 10.85 -16.72
N GLU A 780 11.48 10.78 -15.49
CA GLU A 780 12.89 11.00 -15.14
C GLU A 780 13.50 9.69 -14.64
N GLY A 781 14.53 9.20 -15.38
CA GLY A 781 15.31 8.02 -15.01
C GLY A 781 16.48 8.37 -14.11
N SER A 782 16.76 7.51 -13.14
CA SER A 782 17.95 7.60 -12.29
C SER A 782 18.46 6.21 -11.90
N VAL A 783 19.73 6.12 -11.52
CA VAL A 783 20.36 4.85 -11.10
C VAL A 783 21.09 5.02 -9.77
N GLY A 784 21.36 3.90 -9.09
CA GLY A 784 22.14 3.90 -7.85
C GLY A 784 22.43 2.51 -7.34
N TYR A 785 23.55 2.37 -6.64
CA TYR A 785 23.91 1.13 -5.93
C TYR A 785 23.24 1.02 -4.55
N ARG A 786 22.53 2.07 -4.15
CA ARG A 786 21.68 2.15 -2.96
C ARG A 786 20.48 3.01 -3.28
N TRP A 787 19.31 2.65 -2.77
CA TRP A 787 18.09 3.42 -3.04
C TRP A 787 18.18 4.91 -2.64
N GLY A 788 18.94 5.24 -1.61
CA GLY A 788 19.13 6.62 -1.16
C GLY A 788 20.19 7.42 -1.91
N GLU A 789 20.96 6.79 -2.79
CA GLU A 789 22.10 7.38 -3.50
C GLU A 789 21.84 7.37 -5.01
N LYS A 790 20.83 8.13 -5.42
CA LYS A 790 20.42 8.25 -6.81
C LYS A 790 21.18 9.34 -7.56
N MET A 791 21.49 9.05 -8.80
CA MET A 791 22.01 10.02 -9.77
C MET A 791 21.30 9.85 -11.11
N SER A 792 21.26 10.90 -11.94
CA SER A 792 20.71 10.77 -13.30
C SER A 792 21.55 9.79 -14.11
N VAL A 793 20.93 9.10 -15.07
CA VAL A 793 21.64 8.17 -15.97
C VAL A 793 22.81 8.89 -16.68
N GLU A 794 22.61 10.13 -17.12
CA GLU A 794 23.66 10.94 -17.75
C GLU A 794 24.87 11.17 -16.81
N SER A 795 24.61 11.55 -15.54
CA SER A 795 25.69 11.76 -14.56
C SER A 795 26.44 10.47 -14.23
N TRP A 796 25.73 9.36 -14.15
CA TRP A 796 26.30 8.04 -13.91
C TRP A 796 27.20 7.57 -15.07
N LEU A 797 26.79 7.80 -16.31
CA LEU A 797 27.60 7.49 -17.49
C LEU A 797 28.89 8.31 -17.50
N LYS A 798 28.84 9.62 -17.23
CA LYS A 798 30.02 10.47 -17.14
C LYS A 798 31.03 9.99 -16.12
N GLN A 799 30.56 9.54 -14.92
CA GLN A 799 31.47 9.01 -13.90
C GLN A 799 32.16 7.70 -14.29
N ARG A 800 31.62 6.96 -15.25
CA ARG A 800 32.25 5.72 -15.75
C ARG A 800 33.24 5.95 -16.91
N GLU A 801 33.12 7.07 -17.59
CA GLU A 801 34.06 7.49 -18.63
C GLU A 801 35.32 8.15 -18.04
N GLU A 802 35.24 8.73 -16.84
CA GLU A 802 36.35 9.24 -16.03
C GLU A 802 37.09 8.12 -15.27
#